data_eebffbb108748ba372397361d902168f
#
_entry.id   eebffbb108748ba372397361d902168f
#
_cell.length_a   1.000
_cell.length_b   1.000
_cell.length_c   1.000
_cell.angle_alpha   90.00
_cell.angle_beta   90.00
_cell.angle_gamma   90.00
#
_symmetry.space_group_name_H-M   'P 1'
#
loop_
_entity.id
_entity.type
_entity.pdbx_description
1 polymer ?
#
loop_
_entity_poly.entity_id
_entity_poly.type
_entity_poly.pdbx_seq_one_letter_code
_entity_poly.pdbx_strand_id
1 'polypeptide(L)'
;MLKSLKLSFFILVPIFLNAQTAVITGVILDSNNQALAQANIRFGATGTSSDASGFYLLEIPADQEITITFSHVAYKNIVLKKFLLSTNETFEFNPVFKKNTIQIDEITISATGERQVAAITAIAPEVIRQIPGANAGVENILKLLPGVSSSNELSTQYNVRGGNFDENLVYVNEVEVYRPFLIRAGQQESLSFVNSDMIQQVRFSAGGFQAKYGDKLASVLDITYKKPVSFGLKVDASLMGVSTTLETRSKDKKLSSLTGVRYRDISRLINSQETVTNVLPRVFDFQTYESYQFSQKFTLGFLGNLSLNNYVNEPNTRVTNFGTLNNPKRVSIFYAGKENNRFNTALGALKATYFLNDRITLKFIPSLFHTVEEESSTIIAQYEIEDVDNSFGDASTTTKLGTQLNNARNTLDALLFNLAHKGNYTKENMAIEWGVKYTHEDIRDQIRESEFLDSLGFFVRPSSPAFINNQPEVSFNAPIEALEGIQATNFVKTNRFSGYLQYSQQRQWNSNEIYYNLGFRSQYWKISSQANQGNSQVVFSPRAQFALKPNWEKDLFFKLALGIYHQPPFYRELRDATGEVNVNVKAQRAFHTVVTNEYSFKLWSSPFKLISELYYKDLSNVNTYTIEDVRLRYVANNNATAYVYGADIRMTGAFVPGTESWISLGYLKTEENSNNRGYIPRPTDQRFKAAILFQDYIPTIPDVKMHLNLVYQTGVPGGSPHNADPYIFQSRLRDYKRADLGISYTFVNETKKGVENSWLKGFKELSAGFELFNMFNTQNSISNTWVRNIDTKEQFAVPNFLTSRILNLRVRMQF
;
A
#
# COMPACT_ATOMS: atom_id res chain seq x y z
N MET A 1 47.61 -71.50 -8.67
CA MET A 1 48.44 -70.50 -8.04
C MET A 1 47.93 -69.14 -8.53
N LEU A 2 46.97 -68.52 -7.85
CA LEU A 2 46.62 -67.13 -8.05
C LEU A 2 46.47 -66.48 -6.70
N LYS A 3 47.37 -65.51 -6.41
CA LYS A 3 47.36 -64.70 -5.21
C LYS A 3 46.30 -63.60 -5.33
N SER A 4 45.38 -63.58 -4.38
CA SER A 4 44.35 -62.60 -4.19
C SER A 4 44.97 -61.27 -3.70
N LEU A 5 44.78 -60.21 -4.46
CA LEU A 5 45.14 -58.86 -4.06
C LEU A 5 43.84 -58.20 -3.46
N LYS A 6 43.84 -57.98 -2.15
CA LYS A 6 42.78 -57.20 -1.47
C LYS A 6 43.09 -55.71 -1.66
N LEU A 7 42.28 -55.01 -2.43
CA LEU A 7 42.33 -53.54 -2.59
C LEU A 7 41.40 -52.95 -1.49
N SER A 8 42.00 -52.36 -0.46
CA SER A 8 41.29 -51.58 0.56
C SER A 8 40.94 -50.23 0.00
N PHE A 9 39.66 -50.00 -0.27
CA PHE A 9 39.11 -48.74 -0.69
C PHE A 9 38.91 -47.85 0.57
N PHE A 10 39.79 -46.90 0.77
CA PHE A 10 39.63 -45.86 1.82
C PHE A 10 38.61 -44.83 1.33
N ILE A 11 37.39 -44.89 1.82
CA ILE A 11 36.37 -43.83 1.58
C ILE A 11 36.74 -42.65 2.48
N LEU A 12 37.36 -41.64 1.89
CA LEU A 12 37.47 -40.29 2.46
C LEU A 12 36.08 -39.68 2.42
N VAL A 13 35.36 -39.70 3.52
CA VAL A 13 34.17 -38.90 3.73
C VAL A 13 34.61 -37.48 4.02
N PRO A 14 34.35 -36.48 3.16
CA PRO A 14 34.64 -35.10 3.51
C PRO A 14 33.67 -34.69 4.63
N ILE A 15 34.20 -34.47 5.81
CA ILE A 15 33.46 -33.81 6.91
C ILE A 15 33.26 -32.36 6.48
N PHE A 16 32.11 -32.04 5.94
CA PHE A 16 31.69 -30.63 5.74
C PHE A 16 31.44 -30.07 7.16
N LEU A 17 32.44 -29.34 7.67
CA LEU A 17 32.23 -28.43 8.77
C LEU A 17 31.36 -27.27 8.24
N ASN A 18 30.08 -27.39 8.38
CA ASN A 18 29.18 -26.25 8.15
C ASN A 18 29.46 -25.22 9.23
N ALA A 19 30.11 -24.12 8.90
CA ALA A 19 30.22 -22.98 9.78
C ALA A 19 28.80 -22.46 10.04
N GLN A 20 28.43 -22.37 11.29
CA GLN A 20 27.14 -21.73 11.67
C GLN A 20 27.23 -20.26 11.35
N THR A 21 26.31 -19.75 10.53
CA THR A 21 26.30 -18.36 10.07
C THR A 21 25.05 -17.63 10.52
N ALA A 22 25.17 -16.33 10.69
CA ALA A 22 24.10 -15.36 10.86
C ALA A 22 24.28 -14.27 9.80
N VAL A 23 23.28 -13.46 9.57
CA VAL A 23 23.29 -12.41 8.55
C VAL A 23 23.08 -11.05 9.20
N ILE A 24 23.93 -10.08 8.86
CA ILE A 24 23.68 -8.66 9.11
C ILE A 24 23.41 -7.95 7.78
N THR A 25 22.34 -7.20 7.71
CA THR A 25 21.91 -6.49 6.52
C THR A 25 21.37 -5.11 6.88
N GLY A 26 21.29 -4.20 5.93
CA GLY A 26 20.73 -2.87 6.16
C GLY A 26 21.16 -1.85 5.12
N VAL A 27 20.80 -0.59 5.38
CA VAL A 27 21.16 0.54 4.52
C VAL A 27 22.08 1.49 5.28
N ILE A 28 23.22 1.80 4.68
CA ILE A 28 24.19 2.73 5.26
C ILE A 28 23.85 4.15 4.82
N LEU A 29 23.69 5.04 5.78
CA LEU A 29 23.35 6.43 5.56
C LEU A 29 24.42 7.36 6.12
N ASP A 30 24.53 8.57 5.57
CA ASP A 30 25.28 9.65 6.22
C ASP A 30 24.36 10.45 7.20
N SER A 31 24.95 11.39 7.93
CA SER A 31 24.25 12.27 8.86
C SER A 31 23.14 13.12 8.22
N ASN A 32 23.07 13.18 6.90
CA ASN A 32 22.05 13.86 6.12
C ASN A 32 21.03 12.88 5.53
N ASN A 33 21.01 11.63 6.00
CA ASN A 33 20.20 10.52 5.45
C ASN A 33 20.49 10.24 3.96
N GLN A 34 21.71 10.48 3.49
CA GLN A 34 22.14 10.10 2.15
C GLN A 34 22.70 8.68 2.18
N ALA A 35 22.33 7.88 1.16
CA ALA A 35 22.90 6.56 0.99
C ALA A 35 24.43 6.64 0.80
N LEU A 36 25.18 5.83 1.54
CA LEU A 36 26.62 5.71 1.38
C LEU A 36 26.94 4.45 0.58
N ALA A 37 27.29 4.65 -0.70
CA ALA A 37 27.82 3.60 -1.54
C ALA A 37 29.29 3.31 -1.19
N GLN A 38 29.73 2.07 -1.42
CA GLN A 38 31.12 1.62 -1.21
C GLN A 38 31.63 1.79 0.23
N ALA A 39 30.76 1.86 1.20
CA ALA A 39 31.14 1.70 2.58
C ALA A 39 31.55 0.23 2.83
N ASN A 40 32.73 0.02 3.40
CA ASN A 40 33.24 -1.31 3.71
C ASN A 40 32.70 -1.80 5.05
N ILE A 41 32.15 -3.00 5.08
CA ILE A 41 31.68 -3.71 6.27
C ILE A 41 32.56 -4.94 6.45
N ARG A 42 33.30 -5.02 7.56
CA ARG A 42 34.28 -6.10 7.77
C ARG A 42 34.20 -6.67 9.18
N PHE A 43 34.40 -7.97 9.27
CA PHE A 43 34.77 -8.66 10.50
C PHE A 43 36.01 -9.54 10.22
N GLY A 44 37.05 -9.37 10.97
CA GLY A 44 38.37 -10.02 10.65
C GLY A 44 38.84 -9.73 9.24
N ALA A 45 39.10 -10.78 8.46
CA ALA A 45 39.52 -10.70 7.05
C ALA A 45 38.35 -10.72 6.06
N THR A 46 37.15 -11.05 6.49
CA THR A 46 35.93 -11.17 5.66
C THR A 46 35.14 -9.87 5.66
N GLY A 47 34.50 -9.53 4.55
CA GLY A 47 33.70 -8.33 4.47
C GLY A 47 32.92 -8.20 3.17
N THR A 48 32.05 -7.17 3.14
CA THR A 48 31.28 -6.75 1.99
C THR A 48 31.34 -5.23 1.85
N SER A 49 30.79 -4.67 0.78
CA SER A 49 30.65 -3.23 0.61
C SER A 49 29.18 -2.89 0.29
N SER A 50 28.74 -1.71 0.72
CA SER A 50 27.43 -1.22 0.36
C SER A 50 27.33 -0.87 -1.13
N ASP A 51 26.17 -1.14 -1.72
CA ASP A 51 25.85 -0.81 -3.10
C ASP A 51 25.51 0.69 -3.28
N ALA A 52 25.10 1.10 -4.50
CA ALA A 52 24.74 2.47 -4.83
C ALA A 52 23.53 3.02 -4.02
N SER A 53 22.70 2.16 -3.47
CA SER A 53 21.57 2.52 -2.60
C SER A 53 21.94 2.50 -1.11
N GLY A 54 23.21 2.25 -0.79
CA GLY A 54 23.71 2.08 0.58
C GLY A 54 23.39 0.73 1.19
N PHE A 55 22.73 -0.17 0.45
CA PHE A 55 22.36 -1.49 0.94
C PHE A 55 23.58 -2.40 1.08
N TYR A 56 23.61 -3.20 2.14
CA TYR A 56 24.62 -4.23 2.37
C TYR A 56 24.00 -5.48 2.96
N LEU A 57 24.65 -6.60 2.70
CA LEU A 57 24.39 -7.89 3.31
C LEU A 57 25.75 -8.55 3.62
N LEU A 58 25.94 -8.98 4.85
CA LEU A 58 27.16 -9.64 5.31
C LEU A 58 26.80 -10.90 6.09
N GLU A 59 27.32 -12.04 5.67
CA GLU A 59 27.28 -13.28 6.44
C GLU A 59 28.41 -13.28 7.45
N ILE A 60 28.09 -13.60 8.71
CA ILE A 60 29.03 -13.61 9.83
C ILE A 60 28.92 -14.95 10.59
N PRO A 61 29.96 -15.37 11.30
CA PRO A 61 29.86 -16.51 12.20
C PRO A 61 28.79 -16.26 13.27
N ALA A 62 27.96 -17.28 13.51
CA ALA A 62 26.97 -17.22 14.58
C ALA A 62 27.56 -17.75 15.90
N ASP A 63 26.88 -17.43 17.00
CA ASP A 63 27.19 -17.89 18.35
C ASP A 63 28.62 -17.57 18.83
N GLN A 64 29.24 -16.57 18.20
CA GLN A 64 30.59 -16.10 18.52
C GLN A 64 30.60 -14.58 18.66
N GLU A 65 31.22 -14.05 19.70
CA GLU A 65 31.45 -12.61 19.82
C GLU A 65 32.44 -12.15 18.72
N ILE A 66 31.98 -11.26 17.85
CA ILE A 66 32.79 -10.66 16.81
C ILE A 66 32.79 -9.14 16.91
N THR A 67 33.74 -8.51 16.24
CA THR A 67 33.76 -7.07 16.04
C THR A 67 33.53 -6.78 14.56
N ILE A 68 32.48 -6.02 14.25
CA ILE A 68 32.19 -5.60 12.89
C ILE A 68 32.54 -4.13 12.75
N THR A 69 33.28 -3.80 11.71
CA THR A 69 33.71 -2.43 11.41
C THR A 69 33.06 -1.97 10.11
N PHE A 70 32.34 -0.89 10.18
CA PHE A 70 31.83 -0.14 9.05
C PHE A 70 32.76 1.04 8.80
N SER A 71 33.31 1.19 7.62
CA SER A 71 34.29 2.22 7.27
C SER A 71 33.99 2.84 5.92
N HIS A 72 34.24 4.14 5.80
CA HIS A 72 34.17 4.88 4.55
C HIS A 72 35.19 6.04 4.56
N VAL A 73 35.81 6.33 3.41
CA VAL A 73 36.98 7.25 3.29
C VAL A 73 36.71 8.66 3.86
N ALA A 74 35.48 9.16 3.80
CA ALA A 74 35.13 10.52 4.26
C ALA A 74 34.44 10.56 5.63
N TYR A 75 34.31 9.43 6.33
CA TYR A 75 33.47 9.32 7.53
C TYR A 75 34.19 8.64 8.68
N LYS A 76 33.75 8.87 9.92
CA LYS A 76 34.25 8.15 11.09
C LYS A 76 33.78 6.69 11.02
N ASN A 77 34.70 5.79 11.33
CA ASN A 77 34.35 4.36 11.40
C ASN A 77 33.29 4.10 12.49
N ILE A 78 32.38 3.18 12.21
CA ILE A 78 31.42 2.65 13.18
C ILE A 78 31.85 1.24 13.51
N VAL A 79 32.00 0.94 14.81
CA VAL A 79 32.48 -0.36 15.26
C VAL A 79 31.47 -0.98 16.22
N LEU A 80 30.93 -2.14 15.86
CA LEU A 80 30.11 -2.97 16.72
C LEU A 80 31.04 -3.93 17.47
N LYS A 81 31.31 -3.63 18.74
CA LYS A 81 32.14 -4.49 19.62
C LYS A 81 31.27 -5.50 20.35
N LYS A 82 31.81 -6.72 20.56
CA LYS A 82 31.11 -7.83 21.22
C LYS A 82 29.75 -8.13 20.59
N PHE A 83 29.72 -8.07 19.28
CA PHE A 83 28.51 -8.36 18.53
C PHE A 83 28.32 -9.86 18.44
N LEU A 84 27.16 -10.34 18.89
CA LEU A 84 26.82 -11.75 18.94
C LEU A 84 25.45 -11.93 18.29
N LEU A 85 25.36 -12.77 17.29
CA LEU A 85 24.11 -13.25 16.73
C LEU A 85 24.01 -14.75 16.91
N SER A 86 22.82 -15.20 17.19
CA SER A 86 22.52 -16.63 17.25
C SER A 86 22.54 -17.23 15.85
N THR A 87 22.77 -18.52 15.77
CA THR A 87 22.72 -19.26 14.53
C THR A 87 21.44 -18.94 13.77
N ASN A 88 21.56 -18.42 12.54
CA ASN A 88 20.50 -18.05 11.58
C ASN A 88 19.72 -16.79 11.90
N GLU A 89 20.17 -16.06 12.86
CA GLU A 89 19.64 -14.73 13.10
C GLU A 89 19.95 -13.81 11.92
N THR A 90 18.93 -13.10 11.43
CA THR A 90 19.11 -11.97 10.52
C THR A 90 18.92 -10.70 11.33
N PHE A 91 19.96 -9.89 11.39
CA PHE A 91 19.95 -8.61 12.09
C PHE A 91 19.99 -7.46 11.08
N GLU A 92 18.95 -6.62 11.09
CA GLU A 92 18.92 -5.41 10.28
C GLU A 92 19.56 -4.26 11.05
N PHE A 93 20.64 -3.69 10.48
CA PHE A 93 21.35 -2.57 11.06
C PHE A 93 21.57 -1.48 9.98
N ASN A 94 21.04 -0.29 10.23
CA ASN A 94 21.12 0.86 9.32
C ASN A 94 22.04 1.94 9.91
N PRO A 95 23.38 1.80 9.78
CA PRO A 95 24.32 2.74 10.38
C PRO A 95 24.28 4.11 9.73
N VAL A 96 24.28 5.16 10.55
CA VAL A 96 24.38 6.54 10.09
C VAL A 96 25.79 7.06 10.35
N PHE A 97 26.53 7.29 9.27
CA PHE A 97 27.91 7.75 9.35
C PHE A 97 28.00 9.25 9.61
N LYS A 98 28.94 9.65 10.48
CA LYS A 98 29.29 11.04 10.74
C LYS A 98 30.58 11.41 10.00
N LYS A 99 30.64 12.59 9.38
CA LYS A 99 31.83 13.07 8.68
C LYS A 99 33.03 13.20 9.61
N ASN A 100 34.22 12.88 9.10
CA ASN A 100 35.46 12.94 9.84
C ASN A 100 35.95 14.41 9.92
N THR A 101 35.64 15.11 11.01
CA THR A 101 36.28 16.37 11.38
C THR A 101 37.34 16.06 12.43
N ILE A 102 38.61 15.98 11.98
CA ILE A 102 39.85 15.87 12.73
C ILE A 102 39.70 15.70 14.25
N GLN A 103 39.34 14.50 14.67
CA GLN A 103 39.67 13.82 15.93
C GLN A 103 39.14 12.40 15.84
N ILE A 104 40.08 11.43 15.95
CA ILE A 104 39.74 9.99 15.84
C ILE A 104 39.24 9.57 17.20
N ASP A 105 37.95 9.75 17.46
CA ASP A 105 37.25 9.00 18.52
C ASP A 105 36.42 7.91 17.84
N GLU A 106 36.72 6.66 18.17
CA GLU A 106 36.03 5.48 17.73
C GLU A 106 34.58 5.52 18.29
N ILE A 107 33.60 5.70 17.41
CA ILE A 107 32.20 5.63 17.82
C ILE A 107 31.84 4.15 18.02
N THR A 108 31.84 3.70 19.26
CA THR A 108 31.32 2.39 19.62
C THR A 108 29.81 2.49 19.71
N ILE A 109 29.10 1.92 18.72
CA ILE A 109 27.66 1.74 18.79
C ILE A 109 27.44 0.30 19.26
N SER A 110 26.74 0.13 20.39
CA SER A 110 26.32 -1.22 20.78
C SER A 110 25.29 -1.72 19.74
N ALA A 111 25.45 -2.98 19.32
CA ALA A 111 24.65 -3.63 18.28
C ALA A 111 23.11 -3.60 18.51
N THR A 112 22.72 -3.22 19.69
CA THR A 112 21.35 -3.22 20.20
C THR A 112 20.51 -2.00 19.75
N GLY A 113 21.06 -1.07 18.95
CA GLY A 113 20.50 0.30 18.79
C GLY A 113 19.26 0.47 17.92
N GLU A 114 18.91 -0.46 17.05
CA GLU A 114 17.82 -0.19 16.06
C GLU A 114 16.87 -1.36 15.81
N ARG A 115 16.75 -2.34 16.67
CA ARG A 115 15.59 -3.23 16.59
C ARG A 115 14.35 -2.41 16.90
N GLN A 116 13.60 -2.06 15.85
CA GLN A 116 12.47 -1.16 15.96
C GLN A 116 11.37 -1.78 16.84
N VAL A 117 11.06 -1.12 17.94
CA VAL A 117 9.97 -1.45 18.87
C VAL A 117 8.61 -1.40 18.18
N ALA A 118 8.49 -0.58 17.13
CA ALA A 118 7.26 -0.48 16.37
C ALA A 118 6.99 -1.76 15.58
N ALA A 119 5.72 -2.12 15.44
CA ALA A 119 5.24 -3.12 14.49
C ALA A 119 5.39 -2.58 13.06
N ILE A 120 6.65 -2.35 12.63
CA ILE A 120 7.01 -1.81 11.33
C ILE A 120 7.64 -2.92 10.51
N THR A 121 7.09 -3.16 9.33
CA THR A 121 7.68 -4.01 8.31
C THR A 121 8.54 -3.15 7.39
N ALA A 122 9.84 -3.40 7.34
CA ALA A 122 10.70 -2.88 6.29
C ALA A 122 10.55 -3.74 5.03
N ILE A 123 10.49 -3.11 3.87
CA ILE A 123 10.38 -3.79 2.58
C ILE A 123 11.55 -3.37 1.73
N ALA A 124 12.29 -4.35 1.21
CA ALA A 124 13.43 -4.10 0.35
C ALA A 124 12.99 -3.48 -0.99
N PRO A 125 13.57 -2.35 -1.41
CA PRO A 125 13.19 -1.69 -2.66
C PRO A 125 13.39 -2.56 -3.90
N GLU A 126 14.37 -3.46 -3.89
CA GLU A 126 14.65 -4.41 -4.96
C GLU A 126 13.47 -5.33 -5.22
N VAL A 127 12.87 -5.86 -4.17
CA VAL A 127 11.68 -6.74 -4.25
C VAL A 127 10.50 -5.98 -4.89
N ILE A 128 10.30 -4.70 -4.52
CA ILE A 128 9.23 -3.86 -5.09
C ILE A 128 9.39 -3.72 -6.60
N ARG A 129 10.62 -3.55 -7.09
CA ARG A 129 10.92 -3.37 -8.52
C ARG A 129 10.78 -4.65 -9.34
N GLN A 130 10.93 -5.82 -8.71
CA GLN A 130 10.96 -7.11 -9.39
C GLN A 130 9.60 -7.81 -9.45
N ILE A 131 8.66 -7.44 -8.59
CA ILE A 131 7.35 -8.09 -8.52
C ILE A 131 6.55 -7.83 -9.79
N PRO A 132 6.06 -8.89 -10.45
CA PRO A 132 5.09 -8.74 -11.53
C PRO A 132 3.76 -8.22 -10.98
N GLY A 133 3.13 -7.33 -11.71
CA GLY A 133 1.84 -6.78 -11.31
C GLY A 133 1.31 -5.74 -12.27
N ALA A 134 0.00 -5.73 -12.47
CA ALA A 134 -0.67 -4.79 -13.34
C ALA A 134 -0.44 -3.34 -12.91
N ASN A 135 -0.14 -3.10 -11.65
CA ASN A 135 0.25 -1.81 -11.10
C ASN A 135 1.61 -1.96 -10.40
N ALA A 136 2.70 -1.65 -11.11
CA ALA A 136 4.06 -1.77 -10.59
C ALA A 136 4.36 -0.66 -9.55
N GLY A 137 3.86 -0.81 -8.32
CA GLY A 137 4.04 0.13 -7.22
C GLY A 137 4.23 -0.57 -5.88
N VAL A 138 4.49 0.23 -4.84
CA VAL A 138 4.63 -0.25 -3.46
C VAL A 138 3.37 -0.97 -2.99
N GLU A 139 2.21 -0.53 -3.44
CA GLU A 139 0.93 -1.09 -3.05
C GLU A 139 0.76 -2.56 -3.45
N ASN A 140 1.38 -2.98 -4.55
CA ASN A 140 1.33 -4.39 -4.96
C ASN A 140 1.99 -5.32 -3.96
N ILE A 141 3.12 -4.89 -3.40
CA ILE A 141 3.79 -5.69 -2.38
C ILE A 141 3.03 -5.66 -1.06
N LEU A 142 2.44 -4.50 -0.70
CA LEU A 142 1.60 -4.39 0.49
C LEU A 142 0.40 -5.34 0.42
N LYS A 143 -0.21 -5.50 -0.77
CA LYS A 143 -1.31 -6.44 -0.99
C LYS A 143 -0.94 -7.91 -0.78
N LEU A 144 0.34 -8.26 -0.73
CA LEU A 144 0.81 -9.61 -0.41
C LEU A 144 1.06 -9.80 1.10
N LEU A 145 1.05 -8.72 1.89
CA LEU A 145 1.19 -8.82 3.35
C LEU A 145 -0.11 -9.33 4.00
N PRO A 146 -0.01 -10.02 5.14
CA PRO A 146 -1.18 -10.41 5.90
C PRO A 146 -1.91 -9.15 6.43
N GLY A 147 -3.20 -9.24 6.67
CA GLY A 147 -4.01 -8.11 7.15
C GLY A 147 -4.20 -6.96 6.15
N VAL A 148 -3.60 -7.02 4.96
CA VAL A 148 -3.80 -6.05 3.88
C VAL A 148 -4.63 -6.67 2.78
N SER A 149 -5.70 -6.03 2.37
CA SER A 149 -6.63 -6.54 1.37
C SER A 149 -6.93 -5.55 0.25
N SER A 150 -7.26 -6.07 -0.92
CA SER A 150 -7.77 -5.31 -2.05
C SER A 150 -8.51 -6.27 -2.96
N SER A 151 -9.69 -5.89 -3.40
CA SER A 151 -10.49 -6.66 -4.37
C SER A 151 -10.18 -6.26 -5.82
N ASN A 152 -9.28 -5.31 -6.02
CA ASN A 152 -9.00 -4.75 -7.34
C ASN A 152 -7.49 -4.62 -7.58
N GLU A 153 -7.02 -5.31 -8.60
CA GLU A 153 -5.62 -5.31 -9.01
C GLU A 153 -5.17 -4.03 -9.72
N LEU A 154 -6.08 -3.32 -10.37
CA LEU A 154 -5.76 -2.06 -11.07
C LEU A 154 -5.72 -0.86 -10.13
N SER A 155 -6.25 -0.99 -8.93
CA SER A 155 -6.26 0.08 -7.94
C SER A 155 -4.98 0.09 -7.11
N THR A 156 -4.55 1.28 -6.71
CA THR A 156 -3.53 1.49 -5.67
C THR A 156 -4.12 1.49 -4.26
N GLN A 157 -5.44 1.42 -4.14
CA GLN A 157 -6.13 1.36 -2.85
C GLN A 157 -5.95 -0.01 -2.20
N TYR A 158 -5.78 0.04 -0.88
CA TYR A 158 -5.68 -1.16 -0.04
C TYR A 158 -6.32 -0.90 1.30
N ASN A 159 -6.97 -1.90 1.85
CA ASN A 159 -7.59 -1.91 3.16
C ASN A 159 -6.66 -2.61 4.16
N VAL A 160 -6.59 -2.14 5.40
CA VAL A 160 -5.70 -2.69 6.41
C VAL A 160 -6.45 -3.04 7.67
N ARG A 161 -6.45 -4.33 8.02
CA ARG A 161 -7.07 -4.83 9.26
C ARG A 161 -8.45 -4.24 9.51
N GLY A 162 -9.33 -4.41 8.52
CA GLY A 162 -10.72 -3.95 8.58
C GLY A 162 -10.93 -2.45 8.42
N GLY A 163 -9.87 -1.65 8.31
CA GLY A 163 -9.96 -0.24 7.97
C GLY A 163 -10.10 -0.01 6.47
N ASN A 164 -10.77 1.05 6.09
CA ASN A 164 -10.92 1.47 4.71
C ASN A 164 -9.62 2.10 4.17
N PHE A 165 -9.47 2.19 2.83
CA PHE A 165 -8.31 2.82 2.21
C PHE A 165 -8.11 4.30 2.60
N ASP A 166 -9.18 5.03 2.94
CA ASP A 166 -9.13 6.41 3.44
C ASP A 166 -8.55 6.52 4.87
N GLU A 167 -8.43 5.40 5.57
CA GLU A 167 -7.84 5.32 6.91
C GLU A 167 -6.32 5.06 6.91
N ASN A 168 -5.69 5.04 5.75
CA ASN A 168 -4.25 4.83 5.58
C ASN A 168 -3.50 6.16 5.45
N LEU A 169 -2.35 6.26 6.11
CA LEU A 169 -1.47 7.40 6.07
C LEU A 169 -0.26 7.09 5.18
N VAL A 170 0.06 7.99 4.27
CA VAL A 170 1.21 7.86 3.38
C VAL A 170 2.14 9.06 3.54
N TYR A 171 3.41 8.80 3.80
CA TYR A 171 4.47 9.80 3.81
C TYR A 171 5.52 9.49 2.75
N VAL A 172 6.01 10.54 2.09
CA VAL A 172 7.21 10.50 1.26
C VAL A 172 8.18 11.57 1.77
N ASN A 173 9.37 11.15 2.20
CA ASN A 173 10.37 12.05 2.80
C ASN A 173 9.83 12.92 3.95
N GLU A 174 8.92 12.34 4.77
CA GLU A 174 8.22 12.99 5.89
C GLU A 174 7.14 14.01 5.48
N VAL A 175 6.85 14.16 4.19
CA VAL A 175 5.74 14.94 3.64
C VAL A 175 4.53 14.03 3.49
N GLU A 176 3.38 14.44 4.02
CA GLU A 176 2.12 13.71 3.85
C GLU A 176 1.64 13.83 2.41
N VAL A 177 1.24 12.71 1.83
CA VAL A 177 0.74 12.60 0.46
C VAL A 177 -0.76 12.37 0.50
N TYR A 178 -1.47 13.22 -0.22
CA TYR A 178 -2.92 13.14 -0.37
C TYR A 178 -3.30 12.48 -1.70
N ARG A 179 -4.43 11.77 -1.70
CA ARG A 179 -5.03 11.21 -2.91
C ARG A 179 -6.11 12.16 -3.42
N PRO A 180 -6.42 12.13 -4.72
CA PRO A 180 -7.59 12.82 -5.24
C PRO A 180 -8.87 12.42 -4.50
N PHE A 181 -9.81 13.37 -4.35
CA PHE A 181 -10.99 13.22 -3.50
C PHE A 181 -12.15 12.49 -4.19
N LEU A 182 -12.32 12.68 -5.51
CA LEU A 182 -13.43 12.08 -6.27
C LEU A 182 -13.13 10.67 -6.79
N ILE A 183 -11.90 10.17 -6.63
CA ILE A 183 -11.54 8.83 -7.12
C ILE A 183 -12.50 7.79 -6.54
N ARG A 184 -13.13 7.04 -7.43
CA ARG A 184 -13.98 5.91 -7.08
C ARG A 184 -13.15 4.74 -6.56
N ALA A 185 -13.72 3.94 -5.68
CA ALA A 185 -13.05 2.77 -5.12
C ALA A 185 -12.62 1.81 -6.23
N GLY A 186 -11.36 1.92 -6.64
CA GLY A 186 -10.66 0.89 -7.39
C GLY A 186 -10.81 0.85 -8.90
N GLN A 187 -11.50 1.76 -9.56
CA GLN A 187 -11.60 1.74 -11.03
C GLN A 187 -10.64 2.69 -11.74
N GLN A 188 -10.23 3.77 -11.11
CA GLN A 188 -9.63 4.92 -11.80
C GLN A 188 -8.14 5.13 -11.51
N GLU A 189 -7.57 4.41 -10.54
CA GLU A 189 -6.17 4.54 -10.17
C GLU A 189 -5.32 3.49 -10.87
N SER A 190 -4.55 3.91 -11.84
CA SER A 190 -3.65 3.04 -12.58
C SER A 190 -2.17 3.17 -12.20
N LEU A 191 -1.81 4.13 -11.34
CA LEU A 191 -0.42 4.42 -10.99
C LEU A 191 -0.28 4.79 -9.51
N SER A 192 0.66 4.14 -8.81
CA SER A 192 1.08 4.53 -7.47
C SER A 192 1.59 5.97 -7.46
N PHE A 193 1.27 6.76 -6.41
CA PHE A 193 1.93 8.05 -6.21
C PHE A 193 3.45 7.87 -6.20
N VAL A 194 3.93 6.81 -5.56
CA VAL A 194 5.36 6.58 -5.37
C VAL A 194 5.99 5.96 -6.62
N ASN A 195 7.04 6.60 -7.14
CA ASN A 195 7.88 5.97 -8.15
C ASN A 195 8.85 4.99 -7.48
N SER A 196 8.70 3.69 -7.78
CA SER A 196 9.49 2.60 -7.17
C SER A 196 11.00 2.72 -7.43
N ASP A 197 11.43 3.34 -8.54
CA ASP A 197 12.84 3.54 -8.84
C ASP A 197 13.50 4.64 -7.99
N MET A 198 12.69 5.54 -7.42
CA MET A 198 13.14 6.61 -6.53
C MET A 198 13.29 6.15 -5.08
N ILE A 199 12.77 4.98 -4.71
CA ILE A 199 12.70 4.51 -3.33
C ILE A 199 14.08 4.07 -2.81
N GLN A 200 14.42 4.54 -1.61
CA GLN A 200 15.51 4.05 -0.79
C GLN A 200 15.01 3.10 0.31
N GLN A 201 13.90 3.45 0.98
CA GLN A 201 13.38 2.69 2.11
C GLN A 201 11.85 2.77 2.13
N VAL A 202 11.22 1.65 2.48
CA VAL A 202 9.78 1.56 2.74
C VAL A 202 9.57 0.99 4.13
N ARG A 203 8.76 1.68 4.93
CA ARG A 203 8.33 1.26 6.26
C ARG A 203 6.81 1.19 6.27
N PHE A 204 6.26 0.05 6.64
CA PHE A 204 4.82 -0.16 6.71
C PHE A 204 4.41 -0.64 8.10
N SER A 205 3.35 -0.03 8.67
CA SER A 205 2.75 -0.47 9.94
C SER A 205 1.25 -0.67 9.77
N ALA A 206 0.77 -1.87 10.08
CA ALA A 206 -0.64 -2.25 9.99
C ALA A 206 -1.42 -2.00 11.30
N GLY A 207 -1.10 -0.93 12.02
CA GLY A 207 -1.69 -0.57 13.31
C GLY A 207 -0.66 -0.54 14.44
N GLY A 208 -1.03 -0.03 15.59
CA GLY A 208 -0.10 0.11 16.71
C GLY A 208 1.05 1.10 16.47
N PHE A 209 0.94 2.01 15.52
CA PHE A 209 2.02 2.94 15.14
C PHE A 209 2.23 4.08 16.15
N GLN A 210 3.44 4.64 16.14
CA GLN A 210 3.92 5.67 17.08
C GLN A 210 3.15 6.99 16.99
N ALA A 211 3.25 7.84 18.03
CA ALA A 211 2.54 9.13 18.11
C ALA A 211 2.98 10.16 17.08
N LYS A 212 4.19 10.04 16.52
CA LYS A 212 4.66 10.90 15.42
C LYS A 212 3.83 10.76 14.14
N TYR A 213 3.19 9.62 13.96
CA TYR A 213 2.23 9.38 12.88
C TYR A 213 0.82 9.67 13.38
N GLY A 214 0.04 10.46 12.65
CA GLY A 214 -1.26 10.91 13.13
C GLY A 214 -2.38 10.83 12.11
N ASP A 215 -3.57 11.13 12.60
CA ASP A 215 -4.72 11.52 11.79
C ASP A 215 -5.38 10.41 10.97
N LYS A 216 -5.00 9.12 11.18
CA LYS A 216 -5.56 7.94 10.51
C LYS A 216 -5.71 6.76 11.46
N LEU A 217 -6.60 5.80 11.11
CA LEU A 217 -6.99 4.69 11.99
C LEU A 217 -6.42 3.33 11.59
N ALA A 218 -6.03 3.12 10.31
CA ALA A 218 -5.70 1.78 9.86
C ALA A 218 -4.19 1.51 9.77
N SER A 219 -3.45 2.28 8.97
CA SER A 219 -2.03 2.00 8.72
C SER A 219 -1.20 3.26 8.43
N VAL A 220 0.11 3.05 8.44
CA VAL A 220 1.10 4.06 8.02
C VAL A 220 2.04 3.43 7.00
N LEU A 221 2.24 4.12 5.89
CA LEU A 221 3.25 3.86 4.87
C LEU A 221 4.21 5.04 4.84
N ASP A 222 5.46 4.82 5.29
CA ASP A 222 6.49 5.85 5.36
C ASP A 222 7.63 5.49 4.38
N ILE A 223 7.81 6.34 3.38
CA ILE A 223 8.72 6.12 2.26
C ILE A 223 9.80 7.19 2.25
N THR A 224 11.03 6.75 2.07
CA THR A 224 12.18 7.64 1.87
C THR A 224 12.71 7.46 0.47
N TYR A 225 12.86 8.56 -0.26
CA TYR A 225 13.50 8.58 -1.58
C TYR A 225 15.02 8.62 -1.45
N LYS A 226 15.69 8.08 -2.47
CA LYS A 226 17.15 8.08 -2.60
C LYS A 226 17.70 9.50 -2.62
N LYS A 227 18.90 9.65 -2.12
CA LYS A 227 19.74 10.81 -2.41
C LYS A 227 20.90 10.34 -3.27
N PRO A 228 20.88 10.62 -4.58
CA PRO A 228 21.91 10.17 -5.51
C PRO A 228 23.31 10.58 -5.09
N VAL A 229 24.26 9.66 -5.23
CA VAL A 229 25.68 9.87 -4.94
C VAL A 229 26.53 9.95 -6.20
N SER A 230 26.00 9.50 -7.33
CA SER A 230 26.61 9.51 -8.65
C SER A 230 25.56 9.69 -9.74
N PHE A 231 26.00 9.87 -10.98
CA PHE A 231 25.10 9.83 -12.13
C PHE A 231 24.53 8.43 -12.33
N GLY A 232 23.25 8.36 -12.62
CA GLY A 232 22.53 7.15 -12.99
C GLY A 232 21.29 7.49 -13.82
N LEU A 233 21.03 6.71 -14.82
CA LEU A 233 19.82 6.79 -15.64
C LEU A 233 19.19 5.41 -15.64
N LYS A 234 17.92 5.33 -15.24
CA LYS A 234 17.13 4.10 -15.28
C LYS A 234 15.96 4.29 -16.22
N VAL A 235 15.73 3.33 -17.07
CA VAL A 235 14.58 3.27 -17.98
C VAL A 235 13.91 1.92 -17.80
N ASP A 236 12.61 1.94 -17.52
CA ASP A 236 11.75 0.76 -17.44
C ASP A 236 10.65 0.92 -18.49
N ALA A 237 10.68 0.10 -19.53
CA ALA A 237 9.72 0.12 -20.62
C ALA A 237 8.94 -1.18 -20.66
N SER A 238 7.62 -1.06 -20.79
CA SER A 238 6.71 -2.21 -20.89
C SER A 238 5.56 -1.92 -21.86
N LEU A 239 4.77 -2.94 -22.18
CA LEU A 239 3.54 -2.74 -22.97
C LEU A 239 2.51 -1.86 -22.25
N MET A 240 2.67 -1.65 -20.95
CA MET A 240 1.77 -0.82 -20.12
C MET A 240 2.24 0.62 -19.99
N GLY A 241 3.46 0.95 -20.42
CA GLY A 241 4.00 2.30 -20.31
C GLY A 241 5.51 2.35 -20.15
N VAL A 242 6.02 3.53 -19.88
CA VAL A 242 7.44 3.81 -19.69
C VAL A 242 7.69 4.64 -18.45
N SER A 243 8.77 4.32 -17.73
CA SER A 243 9.28 5.09 -16.60
C SER A 243 10.76 5.39 -16.83
N THR A 244 11.15 6.62 -16.53
CA THR A 244 12.55 7.06 -16.59
C THR A 244 12.91 7.74 -15.29
N THR A 245 14.02 7.37 -14.69
CA THR A 245 14.54 7.99 -13.47
C THR A 245 15.98 8.43 -13.67
N LEU A 246 16.21 9.71 -13.47
CA LEU A 246 17.52 10.36 -13.57
C LEU A 246 18.04 10.65 -12.17
N GLU A 247 19.23 10.17 -11.89
CA GLU A 247 19.99 10.38 -10.66
C GLU A 247 21.21 11.25 -10.98
N THR A 248 21.35 12.41 -10.34
CA THR A 248 22.52 13.27 -10.57
C THR A 248 23.06 13.85 -9.26
N ARG A 249 24.33 14.19 -9.28
CA ARG A 249 25.00 14.89 -8.20
C ARG A 249 25.96 15.94 -8.75
N SER A 250 25.96 17.14 -8.16
CA SER A 250 26.89 18.20 -8.55
C SER A 250 28.37 17.84 -8.26
N LYS A 251 29.31 18.44 -9.00
CA LYS A 251 30.74 18.20 -8.81
C LYS A 251 31.23 18.56 -7.41
N ASP A 252 30.66 19.61 -6.82
CA ASP A 252 30.95 20.04 -5.43
C ASP A 252 30.26 19.17 -4.38
N LYS A 253 29.47 18.15 -4.81
CA LYS A 253 28.72 17.21 -3.99
C LYS A 253 27.63 17.82 -3.10
N LYS A 254 27.28 19.07 -3.31
CA LYS A 254 26.29 19.79 -2.52
C LYS A 254 24.86 19.56 -2.99
N LEU A 255 24.63 19.51 -4.30
CA LEU A 255 23.30 19.23 -4.88
C LEU A 255 23.20 17.75 -5.25
N SER A 256 22.15 17.11 -4.78
CA SER A 256 21.72 15.78 -5.18
C SER A 256 20.32 15.90 -5.79
N SER A 257 20.14 15.42 -7.01
CA SER A 257 18.89 15.51 -7.77
C SER A 257 18.43 14.11 -8.19
N LEU A 258 17.17 13.83 -7.95
CA LEU A 258 16.48 12.61 -8.29
C LEU A 258 15.18 12.97 -8.99
N THR A 259 15.08 12.73 -10.29
CA THR A 259 13.92 13.08 -11.09
C THR A 259 13.37 11.86 -11.82
N GLY A 260 12.08 11.63 -11.70
CA GLY A 260 11.36 10.55 -12.34
C GLY A 260 10.23 11.05 -13.22
N VAL A 261 10.10 10.48 -14.41
CA VAL A 261 8.99 10.70 -15.33
C VAL A 261 8.35 9.36 -15.64
N ARG A 262 7.02 9.28 -15.55
CA ARG A 262 6.26 8.07 -15.87
C ARG A 262 5.10 8.39 -16.79
N TYR A 263 4.94 7.59 -17.81
CA TYR A 263 3.73 7.57 -18.64
C TYR A 263 3.17 6.17 -18.66
N ARG A 264 1.88 6.02 -18.43
CA ARG A 264 1.18 4.75 -18.43
C ARG A 264 -0.10 4.82 -19.24
N ASP A 265 -0.27 3.84 -20.11
CA ASP A 265 -1.48 3.62 -20.88
C ASP A 265 -1.73 2.11 -20.99
N ILE A 266 -2.63 1.60 -20.17
CA ILE A 266 -2.99 0.18 -20.15
C ILE A 266 -4.18 -0.15 -21.03
N SER A 267 -4.73 0.83 -21.74
CA SER A 267 -5.91 0.69 -22.57
C SER A 267 -5.77 -0.39 -23.64
N ARG A 268 -4.61 -0.43 -24.31
CA ARG A 268 -4.34 -1.43 -25.35
C ARG A 268 -4.35 -2.86 -24.82
N LEU A 269 -3.86 -3.07 -23.60
CA LEU A 269 -3.83 -4.38 -22.97
C LEU A 269 -5.19 -4.80 -22.46
N ILE A 270 -5.95 -3.90 -21.86
CA ILE A 270 -7.30 -4.19 -21.39
C ILE A 270 -8.21 -4.48 -22.60
N ASN A 271 -8.14 -3.70 -23.66
CA ASN A 271 -9.02 -3.82 -24.81
C ASN A 271 -8.61 -4.89 -25.84
N SER A 272 -7.38 -5.42 -25.77
CA SER A 272 -6.90 -6.47 -26.70
C SER A 272 -7.30 -7.87 -26.30
N GLN A 273 -7.85 -8.04 -25.11
CA GLN A 273 -8.26 -9.33 -24.55
C GLN A 273 -9.80 -9.42 -24.57
N GLU A 274 -10.34 -10.59 -24.33
CA GLU A 274 -11.77 -10.85 -24.18
C GLU A 274 -12.39 -10.12 -22.96
N THR A 275 -11.90 -8.91 -22.65
CA THR A 275 -12.43 -8.09 -21.57
C THR A 275 -13.67 -7.36 -22.00
N VAL A 276 -14.66 -7.40 -21.16
CA VAL A 276 -16.00 -6.83 -21.36
C VAL A 276 -16.04 -5.31 -21.13
N THR A 277 -14.89 -4.66 -20.91
CA THR A 277 -14.83 -3.24 -20.56
C THR A 277 -13.90 -2.49 -21.52
N ASN A 278 -14.37 -1.36 -22.03
CA ASN A 278 -13.57 -0.43 -22.84
C ASN A 278 -13.09 0.73 -21.95
N VAL A 279 -12.12 0.42 -21.09
CA VAL A 279 -11.56 1.38 -20.15
C VAL A 279 -10.21 1.88 -20.65
N LEU A 280 -10.02 3.20 -20.69
CA LEU A 280 -8.82 3.87 -21.20
C LEU A 280 -8.16 4.73 -20.12
N PRO A 281 -7.49 4.14 -19.13
CA PRO A 281 -6.74 4.89 -18.13
C PRO A 281 -5.39 5.32 -18.69
N ARG A 282 -5.14 6.64 -18.68
CA ARG A 282 -3.88 7.27 -19.08
C ARG A 282 -3.37 8.14 -17.95
N VAL A 283 -2.13 7.95 -17.58
CA VAL A 283 -1.49 8.71 -16.49
C VAL A 283 -0.14 9.22 -16.96
N PHE A 284 0.09 10.50 -16.76
CA PHE A 284 1.41 11.12 -16.80
C PHE A 284 1.77 11.60 -15.40
N ASP A 285 2.98 11.30 -14.97
CA ASP A 285 3.49 11.64 -13.65
C ASP A 285 4.94 12.14 -13.77
N PHE A 286 5.20 13.29 -13.16
CA PHE A 286 6.52 13.86 -13.01
C PHE A 286 6.82 14.04 -11.53
N GLN A 287 7.95 13.55 -11.06
CA GLN A 287 8.39 13.70 -9.69
C GLN A 287 9.84 14.13 -9.62
N THR A 288 10.17 14.98 -8.66
CA THR A 288 11.54 15.36 -8.40
C THR A 288 11.79 15.47 -6.90
N TYR A 289 12.98 15.07 -6.48
CA TYR A 289 13.49 15.27 -5.13
C TYR A 289 14.90 15.85 -5.21
N GLU A 290 15.00 17.12 -4.89
CA GLU A 290 16.26 17.87 -4.86
C GLU A 290 16.74 18.02 -3.42
N SER A 291 18.02 17.86 -3.16
CA SER A 291 18.60 18.08 -1.84
C SER A 291 19.89 18.86 -1.96
N TYR A 292 19.91 20.08 -1.40
CA TYR A 292 21.06 20.97 -1.40
C TYR A 292 21.63 21.14 0.01
N GLN A 293 22.90 20.85 0.16
CA GLN A 293 23.64 21.01 1.42
C GLN A 293 24.35 22.35 1.44
N PHE A 294 23.75 23.33 2.13
CA PHE A 294 24.34 24.66 2.29
C PHE A 294 25.58 24.63 3.17
N SER A 295 25.52 23.87 4.27
CA SER A 295 26.61 23.69 5.22
C SER A 295 26.53 22.29 5.85
N GLN A 296 27.48 21.95 6.70
CA GLN A 296 27.44 20.69 7.47
C GLN A 296 26.23 20.64 8.43
N LYS A 297 25.69 21.83 8.81
CA LYS A 297 24.56 21.94 9.73
C LYS A 297 23.22 22.19 9.06
N PHE A 298 23.21 22.57 7.78
CA PHE A 298 21.96 22.95 7.11
C PHE A 298 21.81 22.34 5.73
N THR A 299 20.69 21.63 5.55
CA THR A 299 20.29 21.01 4.28
C THR A 299 18.86 21.42 3.94
N LEU A 300 18.62 21.78 2.68
CA LEU A 300 17.30 22.07 2.14
C LEU A 300 16.94 21.00 1.10
N GLY A 301 15.81 20.36 1.30
CA GLY A 301 15.20 19.42 0.35
C GLY A 301 13.99 20.05 -0.32
N PHE A 302 13.75 19.72 -1.58
CA PHE A 302 12.52 20.04 -2.31
C PHE A 302 11.93 18.75 -2.88
N LEU A 303 10.65 18.48 -2.61
CA LEU A 303 9.86 17.41 -3.20
C LEU A 303 8.80 18.03 -4.08
N GLY A 304 8.81 17.70 -5.37
CA GLY A 304 7.82 18.13 -6.34
C GLY A 304 7.14 16.95 -7.01
N ASN A 305 5.83 17.04 -7.25
CA ASN A 305 5.06 16.10 -8.04
C ASN A 305 4.00 16.81 -8.88
N LEU A 306 3.84 16.38 -10.11
CA LEU A 306 2.75 16.73 -11.01
C LEU A 306 2.18 15.46 -11.59
N SER A 307 0.87 15.23 -11.44
CA SER A 307 0.20 14.05 -11.99
C SER A 307 -1.04 14.46 -12.79
N LEU A 308 -1.11 13.98 -14.01
CA LEU A 308 -2.24 14.17 -14.93
C LEU A 308 -2.85 12.79 -15.19
N ASN A 309 -4.07 12.60 -14.69
CA ASN A 309 -4.76 11.33 -14.75
C ASN A 309 -6.06 11.50 -15.55
N ASN A 310 -6.18 10.80 -16.66
CA ASN A 310 -7.36 10.80 -17.50
C ASN A 310 -7.91 9.38 -17.61
N TYR A 311 -9.16 9.21 -17.26
CA TYR A 311 -9.87 7.94 -17.28
C TYR A 311 -11.11 8.07 -18.15
N VAL A 312 -11.16 7.29 -19.22
CA VAL A 312 -12.31 7.20 -20.09
C VAL A 312 -12.88 5.78 -20.02
N ASN A 313 -14.18 5.66 -19.90
CA ASN A 313 -14.90 4.39 -19.90
C ASN A 313 -16.09 4.48 -20.89
N GLU A 314 -16.08 3.60 -21.87
CA GLU A 314 -17.19 3.39 -22.80
C GLU A 314 -17.66 1.94 -22.60
N PRO A 315 -18.64 1.69 -21.72
CA PRO A 315 -19.01 0.32 -21.38
C PRO A 315 -19.60 -0.40 -22.59
N ASN A 316 -19.13 -1.62 -22.81
CA ASN A 316 -19.62 -2.48 -23.88
C ASN A 316 -20.81 -3.31 -23.42
N THR A 317 -21.66 -3.72 -24.35
CA THR A 317 -22.71 -4.72 -24.11
C THR A 317 -22.14 -5.95 -23.43
N ARG A 318 -22.80 -6.39 -22.40
CA ARG A 318 -22.33 -7.47 -21.52
C ARG A 318 -23.39 -8.54 -21.36
N VAL A 319 -22.95 -9.79 -21.45
CA VAL A 319 -23.75 -10.97 -21.12
C VAL A 319 -23.12 -11.69 -19.95
N THR A 320 -23.89 -11.96 -18.90
CA THR A 320 -23.41 -12.64 -17.70
C THR A 320 -24.39 -13.75 -17.31
N ASN A 321 -23.87 -14.97 -17.10
CA ASN A 321 -24.63 -16.06 -16.56
C ASN A 321 -24.49 -16.07 -15.03
N PHE A 322 -25.59 -16.25 -14.33
CA PHE A 322 -25.65 -16.27 -12.86
C PHE A 322 -26.78 -17.19 -12.39
N GLY A 323 -27.06 -17.26 -11.09
CA GLY A 323 -28.06 -18.13 -10.52
C GLY A 323 -27.48 -19.46 -10.03
N THR A 324 -28.35 -20.43 -9.82
CA THR A 324 -28.01 -21.78 -9.36
C THR A 324 -28.03 -22.77 -10.52
N LEU A 325 -27.47 -23.97 -10.32
CA LEU A 325 -27.56 -25.06 -11.32
C LEU A 325 -29.00 -25.42 -11.68
N ASN A 326 -29.94 -25.29 -10.73
CA ASN A 326 -31.34 -25.59 -10.92
C ASN A 326 -32.16 -24.43 -11.47
N ASN A 327 -31.62 -23.22 -11.43
CA ASN A 327 -32.26 -22.01 -11.95
C ASN A 327 -31.17 -21.07 -12.53
N PRO A 328 -30.54 -21.46 -13.65
CA PRO A 328 -29.56 -20.64 -14.32
C PRO A 328 -30.25 -19.49 -15.04
N LYS A 329 -29.72 -18.31 -14.87
CA LYS A 329 -30.20 -17.07 -15.49
C LYS A 329 -29.09 -16.47 -16.35
N ARG A 330 -29.48 -15.75 -17.40
CA ARG A 330 -28.59 -14.92 -18.20
C ARG A 330 -29.11 -13.49 -18.18
N VAL A 331 -28.24 -12.54 -17.86
CA VAL A 331 -28.54 -11.11 -18.03
C VAL A 331 -27.73 -10.55 -19.17
N SER A 332 -28.39 -9.88 -20.09
CA SER A 332 -27.80 -9.08 -21.15
C SER A 332 -27.97 -7.60 -20.81
N ILE A 333 -26.85 -6.85 -20.77
CA ILE A 333 -26.85 -5.43 -20.47
C ILE A 333 -26.32 -4.71 -21.69
N PHE A 334 -27.18 -3.93 -22.33
CA PHE A 334 -26.83 -3.11 -23.48
C PHE A 334 -26.47 -1.72 -22.99
N TYR A 335 -25.22 -1.33 -23.15
CA TYR A 335 -24.76 -0.02 -22.72
C TYR A 335 -24.62 0.93 -23.90
N ALA A 336 -24.95 2.21 -23.64
CA ALA A 336 -24.62 3.32 -24.50
C ALA A 336 -24.15 4.50 -23.64
N GLY A 337 -23.23 5.30 -24.16
CA GLY A 337 -22.74 6.47 -23.45
C GLY A 337 -21.26 6.40 -23.08
N LYS A 338 -20.84 7.34 -22.27
CA LYS A 338 -19.43 7.57 -21.96
C LYS A 338 -19.23 8.18 -20.59
N GLU A 339 -18.15 7.76 -19.94
CA GLU A 339 -17.61 8.38 -18.74
C GLU A 339 -16.22 8.94 -19.04
N ASN A 340 -15.96 10.17 -18.57
CA ASN A 340 -14.67 10.84 -18.71
C ASN A 340 -14.34 11.54 -17.39
N ASN A 341 -13.29 11.08 -16.71
CA ASN A 341 -12.86 11.62 -15.44
C ASN A 341 -11.41 12.09 -15.55
N ARG A 342 -11.14 13.27 -15.00
CA ARG A 342 -9.82 13.89 -14.98
C ARG A 342 -9.43 14.26 -13.58
N PHE A 343 -8.20 13.90 -13.19
CA PHE A 343 -7.64 14.21 -11.88
C PHE A 343 -6.25 14.81 -12.07
N ASN A 344 -6.15 16.13 -11.92
CA ASN A 344 -4.89 16.86 -12.06
C ASN A 344 -4.40 17.24 -10.67
N THR A 345 -3.25 16.73 -10.27
CA THR A 345 -2.69 16.99 -8.93
C THR A 345 -1.31 17.59 -9.01
N ALA A 346 -1.01 18.50 -8.11
CA ALA A 346 0.30 19.09 -7.91
C ALA A 346 0.66 19.09 -6.42
N LEU A 347 1.88 18.67 -6.09
CA LEU A 347 2.44 18.70 -4.75
C LEU A 347 3.80 19.39 -4.81
N GLY A 348 4.01 20.40 -3.95
CA GLY A 348 5.30 21.02 -3.70
C GLY A 348 5.59 21.05 -2.21
N ALA A 349 6.77 20.60 -1.80
CA ALA A 349 7.18 20.66 -0.40
C ALA A 349 8.66 21.03 -0.26
N LEU A 350 8.96 21.87 0.72
CA LEU A 350 10.31 22.16 1.15
C LEU A 350 10.59 21.47 2.48
N LYS A 351 11.80 20.99 2.67
CA LYS A 351 12.26 20.38 3.93
C LYS A 351 13.60 21.01 4.34
N ALA A 352 13.53 21.98 5.22
CA ALA A 352 14.72 22.53 5.86
C ALA A 352 15.11 21.64 7.04
N THR A 353 16.34 21.13 7.04
CA THR A 353 16.90 20.32 8.13
C THR A 353 18.10 21.04 8.72
N TYR A 354 18.06 21.29 10.02
CA TYR A 354 19.11 21.96 10.76
C TYR A 354 19.63 21.07 11.89
N PHE A 355 20.90 20.75 11.82
CA PHE A 355 21.64 20.01 12.85
C PHE A 355 22.21 21.02 13.85
N LEU A 356 21.46 21.22 14.94
CA LEU A 356 21.90 22.17 15.99
C LEU A 356 23.21 21.70 16.62
N ASN A 357 23.27 20.42 16.93
CA ASN A 357 24.46 19.69 17.39
C ASN A 357 24.29 18.19 17.05
N ASP A 358 25.23 17.33 17.47
CA ASP A 358 25.20 15.88 17.23
C ASP A 358 23.98 15.15 17.82
N ARG A 359 23.24 15.79 18.74
CA ARG A 359 22.11 15.20 19.45
C ARG A 359 20.76 15.75 19.00
N ILE A 360 20.72 16.99 18.50
CA ILE A 360 19.48 17.70 18.19
C ILE A 360 19.41 18.01 16.71
N THR A 361 18.35 17.51 16.08
CA THR A 361 17.99 17.85 14.70
C THR A 361 16.64 18.53 14.68
N LEU A 362 16.54 19.65 13.98
CA LEU A 362 15.31 20.40 13.77
C LEU A 362 14.93 20.37 12.30
N LYS A 363 13.65 20.20 12.00
CA LYS A 363 13.12 20.17 10.65
C LYS A 363 11.93 21.11 10.53
N PHE A 364 11.86 21.82 9.41
CA PHE A 364 10.75 22.70 9.04
C PHE A 364 10.27 22.31 7.64
N ILE A 365 8.97 22.00 7.51
CA ILE A 365 8.42 21.37 6.31
C ILE A 365 7.11 22.08 5.92
N PRO A 366 7.15 23.16 5.12
CA PRO A 366 5.98 23.66 4.42
C PRO A 366 5.68 22.77 3.20
N SER A 367 4.39 22.52 2.95
CA SER A 367 3.95 21.82 1.74
C SER A 367 2.61 22.34 1.24
N LEU A 368 2.43 22.30 -0.07
CA LEU A 368 1.21 22.68 -0.77
C LEU A 368 0.79 21.56 -1.68
N PHE A 369 -0.47 21.12 -1.55
CA PHE A 369 -1.11 20.17 -2.43
C PHE A 369 -2.32 20.83 -3.08
N HIS A 370 -2.44 20.72 -4.40
CA HIS A 370 -3.57 21.22 -5.16
C HIS A 370 -4.10 20.12 -6.08
N THR A 371 -5.41 19.96 -6.13
CA THR A 371 -6.06 19.02 -7.03
C THR A 371 -7.26 19.66 -7.68
N VAL A 372 -7.39 19.48 -9.00
CA VAL A 372 -8.57 19.82 -9.77
C VAL A 372 -9.12 18.55 -10.38
N GLU A 373 -10.35 18.23 -10.04
CA GLU A 373 -10.99 16.96 -10.35
C GLU A 373 -12.30 17.19 -11.08
N GLU A 374 -12.48 16.50 -12.19
CA GLU A 374 -13.67 16.55 -13.02
C GLU A 374 -14.18 15.14 -13.27
N GLU A 375 -15.45 14.92 -13.00
CA GLU A 375 -16.16 13.69 -13.30
C GLU A 375 -17.32 13.99 -14.22
N SER A 376 -17.34 13.38 -15.40
CA SER A 376 -18.40 13.53 -16.40
C SER A 376 -18.84 12.15 -16.88
N SER A 377 -20.06 11.77 -16.60
CA SER A 377 -20.62 10.49 -16.99
C SER A 377 -22.04 10.66 -17.52
N THR A 378 -22.33 10.00 -18.63
CA THR A 378 -23.70 9.79 -19.14
C THR A 378 -23.73 8.39 -19.68
N ILE A 379 -24.38 7.47 -18.95
CA ILE A 379 -24.43 6.05 -19.30
C ILE A 379 -25.88 5.61 -19.27
N ILE A 380 -26.30 4.99 -20.35
CA ILE A 380 -27.60 4.32 -20.50
C ILE A 380 -27.31 2.82 -20.45
N ALA A 381 -28.04 2.10 -19.64
CA ALA A 381 -27.97 0.64 -19.54
C ALA A 381 -29.37 0.05 -19.69
N GLN A 382 -29.59 -0.74 -20.72
CA GLN A 382 -30.80 -1.53 -20.93
C GLN A 382 -30.53 -2.95 -20.45
N TYR A 383 -31.44 -3.50 -19.68
CA TYR A 383 -31.32 -4.82 -19.07
C TYR A 383 -32.35 -5.79 -19.64
N GLU A 384 -31.87 -6.98 -20.00
CA GLU A 384 -32.71 -8.12 -20.39
C GLU A 384 -32.29 -9.33 -19.59
N ILE A 385 -33.23 -10.09 -19.06
CA ILE A 385 -33.00 -11.34 -18.33
C ILE A 385 -33.64 -12.50 -19.05
N GLU A 386 -32.92 -13.61 -19.13
CA GLU A 386 -33.38 -14.84 -19.77
C GLU A 386 -33.22 -16.01 -18.79
N ASP A 387 -34.20 -16.89 -18.81
CA ASP A 387 -34.04 -18.21 -18.21
C ASP A 387 -33.22 -19.08 -19.15
N VAL A 388 -32.10 -19.67 -18.64
CA VAL A 388 -31.30 -20.58 -19.42
C VAL A 388 -31.88 -21.96 -19.28
N ASP A 389 -32.69 -22.38 -20.26
CA ASP A 389 -33.18 -23.75 -20.30
C ASP A 389 -32.08 -24.69 -20.81
N ASN A 390 -31.85 -25.80 -20.10
CA ASN A 390 -30.91 -26.85 -20.49
C ASN A 390 -31.55 -27.89 -21.40
N SER A 391 -32.86 -27.77 -21.72
CA SER A 391 -33.58 -28.66 -22.62
C SER A 391 -33.39 -28.19 -24.07
N PHE A 392 -32.99 -29.11 -24.92
CA PHE A 392 -32.83 -28.85 -26.36
C PHE A 392 -34.21 -28.52 -26.99
N GLY A 393 -34.43 -27.25 -27.31
CA GLY A 393 -35.47 -26.87 -28.28
C GLY A 393 -36.52 -25.86 -27.84
N ASP A 394 -36.60 -25.45 -26.57
CA ASP A 394 -37.56 -24.43 -26.15
C ASP A 394 -36.97 -23.02 -26.19
N ALA A 395 -37.78 -22.09 -26.72
CA ALA A 395 -37.41 -20.68 -26.73
C ALA A 395 -37.32 -20.14 -25.32
N SER A 396 -36.13 -19.68 -24.91
CA SER A 396 -35.92 -18.97 -23.65
C SER A 396 -36.85 -17.74 -23.61
N THR A 397 -37.64 -17.61 -22.57
CA THR A 397 -38.43 -16.41 -22.36
C THR A 397 -37.53 -15.27 -21.95
N THR A 398 -37.30 -14.34 -22.86
CA THR A 398 -36.55 -13.09 -22.57
C THR A 398 -37.49 -12.08 -21.95
N THR A 399 -37.17 -11.62 -20.75
CA THR A 399 -37.90 -10.55 -20.08
C THR A 399 -37.08 -9.25 -20.12
N LYS A 400 -37.64 -8.20 -20.68
CA LYS A 400 -37.04 -6.85 -20.64
C LYS A 400 -37.26 -6.27 -19.27
N LEU A 401 -36.17 -5.86 -18.58
CA LEU A 401 -36.22 -5.30 -17.23
C LEU A 401 -36.28 -3.79 -17.21
N GLY A 402 -36.05 -3.11 -18.34
CA GLY A 402 -36.08 -1.65 -18.45
C GLY A 402 -34.72 -1.02 -18.73
N THR A 403 -34.70 0.27 -18.74
CA THR A 403 -33.53 1.10 -19.07
C THR A 403 -33.22 2.05 -17.93
N GLN A 404 -31.95 2.16 -17.59
CA GLN A 404 -31.43 3.07 -16.56
C GLN A 404 -30.53 4.10 -17.23
N LEU A 405 -30.75 5.38 -16.94
CA LEU A 405 -29.88 6.48 -17.35
C LEU A 405 -29.20 7.06 -16.12
N ASN A 406 -27.87 6.95 -16.04
CA ASN A 406 -27.04 7.58 -15.04
C ASN A 406 -26.31 8.77 -15.63
N ASN A 407 -26.45 9.94 -15.04
CA ASN A 407 -25.77 11.16 -15.42
C ASN A 407 -25.06 11.77 -14.20
N ALA A 408 -23.78 12.11 -14.37
CA ALA A 408 -22.98 12.79 -13.35
C ALA A 408 -22.15 13.91 -13.97
N ARG A 409 -22.07 15.04 -13.29
CA ARG A 409 -21.23 16.21 -13.61
C ARG A 409 -20.71 16.77 -12.30
N ASN A 410 -19.57 16.26 -11.86
CA ASN A 410 -18.98 16.64 -10.59
C ASN A 410 -17.66 17.35 -10.84
N THR A 411 -17.41 18.44 -10.12
CA THR A 411 -16.14 19.17 -10.16
C THR A 411 -15.69 19.47 -8.74
N LEU A 412 -14.39 19.25 -8.47
CA LEU A 412 -13.80 19.55 -7.18
C LEU A 412 -12.46 20.26 -7.38
N ASP A 413 -12.28 21.36 -6.65
CA ASP A 413 -11.03 22.13 -6.55
C ASP A 413 -10.63 22.17 -5.08
N ALA A 414 -9.46 21.58 -4.73
CA ALA A 414 -9.01 21.50 -3.36
C ALA A 414 -7.55 21.96 -3.23
N LEU A 415 -7.35 22.91 -2.33
CA LEU A 415 -6.04 23.42 -1.96
C LEU A 415 -5.74 23.09 -0.49
N LEU A 416 -4.65 22.37 -0.24
CA LEU A 416 -4.19 21.98 1.09
C LEU A 416 -2.80 22.57 1.36
N PHE A 417 -2.71 23.41 2.36
CA PHE A 417 -1.44 23.95 2.84
C PHE A 417 -1.08 23.34 4.19
N ASN A 418 0.14 22.83 4.32
CA ASN A 418 0.66 22.32 5.57
C ASN A 418 1.93 23.06 5.97
N LEU A 419 2.08 23.27 7.26
CA LEU A 419 3.28 23.80 7.88
C LEU A 419 3.63 22.91 9.07
N ALA A 420 4.74 22.18 8.98
CA ALA A 420 5.17 21.29 10.05
C ALA A 420 6.56 21.65 10.58
N HIS A 421 6.69 21.61 11.89
CA HIS A 421 7.97 21.58 12.59
C HIS A 421 8.13 20.21 13.27
N LYS A 422 9.30 19.60 13.13
CA LYS A 422 9.68 18.35 13.80
C LYS A 422 11.05 18.51 14.41
N GLY A 423 11.24 17.95 15.58
CA GLY A 423 12.54 17.89 16.23
C GLY A 423 12.79 16.51 16.82
N ASN A 424 14.05 16.16 16.92
CA ASN A 424 14.47 14.98 17.67
C ASN A 424 15.71 15.30 18.51
N TYR A 425 15.75 14.75 19.70
CA TYR A 425 16.90 14.68 20.58
C TYR A 425 17.28 13.23 20.79
N THR A 426 18.53 12.87 20.47
CA THR A 426 19.02 11.49 20.63
C THR A 426 20.26 11.50 21.52
N LYS A 427 20.25 10.66 22.55
CA LYS A 427 21.40 10.45 23.44
C LYS A 427 21.51 8.98 23.78
N GLU A 428 22.62 8.33 23.37
CA GLU A 428 22.84 6.90 23.58
C GLU A 428 21.62 6.05 23.16
N ASN A 429 20.97 5.41 24.11
CA ASN A 429 19.83 4.51 23.93
C ASN A 429 18.47 5.21 24.16
N MET A 430 18.42 6.54 24.15
CA MET A 430 17.24 7.36 24.39
C MET A 430 17.00 8.30 23.23
N ALA A 431 15.75 8.43 22.82
CA ALA A 431 15.30 9.44 21.86
C ALA A 431 14.03 10.15 22.33
N ILE A 432 13.99 11.46 22.15
CA ILE A 432 12.79 12.29 22.31
C ILE A 432 12.48 12.90 20.97
N GLU A 433 11.28 12.67 20.47
CA GLU A 433 10.80 13.23 19.21
C GLU A 433 9.55 14.07 19.47
N TRP A 434 9.49 15.27 18.88
CA TRP A 434 8.34 16.17 18.97
C TRP A 434 8.00 16.75 17.62
N GLY A 435 6.80 17.23 17.47
CA GLY A 435 6.38 17.96 16.29
C GLY A 435 5.07 18.68 16.47
N VAL A 436 4.92 19.73 15.69
CA VAL A 436 3.69 20.49 15.54
C VAL A 436 3.40 20.65 14.05
N LYS A 437 2.13 20.59 13.67
CA LYS A 437 1.68 20.74 12.29
C LYS A 437 0.41 21.58 12.26
N TYR A 438 0.39 22.55 11.38
CA TYR A 438 -0.79 23.30 10.97
C TYR A 438 -1.19 22.83 9.57
N THR A 439 -2.48 22.62 9.35
CA THR A 439 -3.07 22.30 8.04
C THR A 439 -4.24 23.23 7.78
N HIS A 440 -4.25 23.86 6.61
CA HIS A 440 -5.36 24.61 6.07
C HIS A 440 -5.85 23.94 4.79
N GLU A 441 -7.16 23.67 4.73
CA GLU A 441 -7.83 23.11 3.56
C GLU A 441 -8.89 24.09 3.05
N ASP A 442 -8.89 24.39 1.75
CA ASP A 442 -9.94 25.15 1.05
C ASP A 442 -10.46 24.27 -0.08
N ILE A 443 -11.71 23.83 0.02
CA ILE A 443 -12.32 22.87 -0.89
C ILE A 443 -13.59 23.47 -1.46
N ARG A 444 -13.69 23.42 -2.79
CA ARG A 444 -14.85 23.83 -3.59
C ARG A 444 -15.33 22.62 -4.36
N ASP A 445 -16.54 22.21 -4.11
CA ASP A 445 -17.13 21.00 -4.68
C ASP A 445 -18.50 21.27 -5.25
N GLN A 446 -18.73 20.87 -6.49
CA GLN A 446 -20.02 20.92 -7.15
C GLN A 446 -20.41 19.53 -7.58
N ILE A 447 -21.55 19.08 -7.09
CA ILE A 447 -22.12 17.76 -7.37
C ILE A 447 -23.42 17.97 -8.15
N ARG A 448 -23.54 17.27 -9.26
CA ARG A 448 -24.78 17.16 -10.05
C ARG A 448 -24.88 15.72 -10.55
N GLU A 449 -25.70 14.96 -9.90
CA GLU A 449 -25.94 13.55 -10.25
C GLU A 449 -27.42 13.32 -10.41
N SER A 450 -27.80 12.54 -11.40
CA SER A 450 -29.19 12.14 -11.59
C SER A 450 -29.25 10.73 -12.13
N GLU A 451 -30.24 10.00 -11.68
CA GLU A 451 -30.58 8.68 -12.14
C GLU A 451 -32.04 8.63 -12.58
N PHE A 452 -32.26 8.15 -13.77
CA PHE A 452 -33.58 7.94 -14.34
C PHE A 452 -33.78 6.46 -14.64
N LEU A 453 -34.98 5.98 -14.37
CA LEU A 453 -35.41 4.66 -14.79
C LEU A 453 -36.49 4.80 -15.87
N ASP A 454 -36.38 4.01 -16.93
CA ASP A 454 -37.42 3.96 -17.94
C ASP A 454 -38.67 3.33 -17.39
N SER A 455 -39.82 3.91 -17.74
CA SER A 455 -41.11 3.63 -17.20
C SER A 455 -41.79 2.39 -17.77
N LEU A 456 -41.07 1.37 -18.18
CA LEU A 456 -41.66 0.05 -18.38
C LEU A 456 -42.20 -0.54 -17.05
N GLY A 457 -42.18 0.28 -15.99
CA GLY A 457 -42.68 -0.13 -14.67
C GLY A 457 -41.67 -0.97 -13.91
N PHE A 458 -40.38 -1.07 -14.38
CA PHE A 458 -39.39 -2.00 -13.90
C PHE A 458 -38.26 -1.28 -13.22
N PHE A 459 -38.12 -1.52 -11.92
CA PHE A 459 -36.96 -1.08 -11.20
C PHE A 459 -35.80 -2.05 -11.46
N VAL A 460 -34.76 -1.53 -12.05
CA VAL A 460 -33.50 -2.25 -12.22
C VAL A 460 -32.81 -2.53 -10.87
N ARG A 461 -33.24 -1.81 -9.85
CA ARG A 461 -32.82 -1.99 -8.47
C ARG A 461 -33.97 -2.45 -7.60
N PRO A 462 -33.69 -3.14 -6.48
CA PRO A 462 -34.70 -3.36 -5.48
C PRO A 462 -35.20 -2.01 -4.96
N SER A 463 -36.48 -1.89 -4.79
CA SER A 463 -37.11 -0.74 -4.15
C SER A 463 -36.60 -0.58 -2.72
N SER A 464 -36.70 0.64 -2.17
CA SER A 464 -36.46 0.93 -0.77
C SER A 464 -37.20 -0.10 0.13
N PRO A 465 -36.67 -0.43 1.31
CA PRO A 465 -37.34 -1.28 2.29
C PRO A 465 -38.79 -0.82 2.63
N ALA A 466 -39.09 0.46 2.43
CA ALA A 466 -40.44 0.99 2.55
C ALA A 466 -41.39 0.47 1.47
N PHE A 467 -40.89 -0.03 0.35
CA PHE A 467 -41.69 -0.61 -0.72
C PHE A 467 -41.60 -2.14 -0.65
N ILE A 468 -42.69 -2.73 -0.28
CA ILE A 468 -42.87 -4.19 -0.25
C ILE A 468 -42.98 -4.70 -1.69
N ASN A 469 -42.64 -5.98 -1.90
CA ASN A 469 -42.59 -6.63 -3.22
C ASN A 469 -43.90 -6.59 -4.06
N ASN A 470 -45.02 -6.22 -3.49
CA ASN A 470 -46.34 -6.14 -4.15
C ASN A 470 -46.80 -4.70 -4.42
N GLN A 471 -45.91 -3.70 -4.36
CA GLN A 471 -46.24 -2.35 -4.81
C GLN A 471 -46.60 -2.35 -6.29
N PRO A 472 -47.64 -1.57 -6.70
CA PRO A 472 -47.98 -1.46 -8.10
C PRO A 472 -46.81 -0.92 -8.92
N GLU A 473 -46.66 -1.45 -10.11
CA GLU A 473 -45.69 -0.98 -11.05
C GLU A 473 -46.04 0.42 -11.53
N VAL A 474 -44.99 1.24 -11.81
CA VAL A 474 -45.19 2.54 -12.42
C VAL A 474 -45.80 2.34 -13.79
N SER A 475 -46.84 3.11 -14.12
CA SER A 475 -47.50 3.00 -15.39
C SER A 475 -46.55 3.24 -16.54
N PHE A 476 -46.63 2.43 -17.59
CA PHE A 476 -45.81 2.56 -18.81
C PHE A 476 -45.89 3.94 -19.47
N ASN A 477 -47.01 4.67 -19.26
CA ASN A 477 -47.25 6.00 -19.83
C ASN A 477 -46.89 7.14 -18.87
N ALA A 478 -46.31 6.83 -17.72
CA ALA A 478 -45.86 7.87 -16.80
C ALA A 478 -44.63 8.60 -17.40
N PRO A 479 -44.52 9.91 -17.16
CA PRO A 479 -43.30 10.62 -17.55
C PRO A 479 -42.07 10.01 -16.83
N ILE A 480 -40.93 10.06 -17.49
CA ILE A 480 -39.65 9.63 -16.88
C ILE A 480 -39.34 10.58 -15.74
N GLU A 481 -39.32 10.06 -14.53
CA GLU A 481 -38.98 10.80 -13.33
C GLU A 481 -37.59 10.41 -12.85
N ALA A 482 -36.82 11.37 -12.28
CA ALA A 482 -35.57 11.06 -11.64
C ALA A 482 -35.82 10.18 -10.44
N LEU A 483 -35.23 8.98 -10.40
CA LEU A 483 -35.24 8.12 -9.22
C LEU A 483 -34.42 8.77 -8.09
N GLU A 484 -33.29 9.35 -8.47
CA GLU A 484 -32.44 10.15 -7.60
C GLU A 484 -31.92 11.39 -8.32
N GLY A 485 -31.83 12.47 -7.58
CA GLY A 485 -31.17 13.70 -8.02
C GLY A 485 -30.37 14.27 -6.86
N ILE A 486 -29.07 14.43 -7.05
CA ILE A 486 -28.19 15.12 -6.09
C ILE A 486 -27.68 16.39 -6.75
N GLN A 487 -27.95 17.53 -6.13
CA GLN A 487 -27.41 18.81 -6.59
C GLN A 487 -26.94 19.60 -5.37
N ALA A 488 -25.63 19.71 -5.22
CA ALA A 488 -25.01 20.44 -4.13
C ALA A 488 -23.82 21.26 -4.60
N THR A 489 -23.59 22.39 -3.94
CA THR A 489 -22.39 23.21 -4.12
C THR A 489 -21.83 23.53 -2.75
N ASN A 490 -20.64 23.04 -2.47
CA ASN A 490 -20.01 23.11 -1.16
C ASN A 490 -18.73 23.94 -1.21
N PHE A 491 -18.59 24.86 -0.25
CA PHE A 491 -17.35 25.58 0.03
C PHE A 491 -16.97 25.29 1.47
N VAL A 492 -15.90 24.53 1.65
CA VAL A 492 -15.47 24.05 2.97
C VAL A 492 -14.06 24.50 3.26
N LYS A 493 -13.87 25.13 4.43
CA LYS A 493 -12.56 25.47 4.96
C LYS A 493 -12.32 24.72 6.26
N THR A 494 -11.16 24.08 6.35
CA THR A 494 -10.73 23.38 7.55
C THR A 494 -9.41 23.94 8.04
N ASN A 495 -9.32 24.25 9.33
CA ASN A 495 -8.08 24.59 10.00
C ASN A 495 -7.79 23.53 11.06
N ARG A 496 -6.62 22.90 11.00
CA ARG A 496 -6.18 21.89 11.96
C ARG A 496 -4.84 22.22 12.56
N PHE A 497 -4.73 21.99 13.88
CA PHE A 497 -3.46 22.01 14.61
C PHE A 497 -3.25 20.66 15.24
N SER A 498 -2.09 20.07 15.06
CA SER A 498 -1.73 18.83 15.71
C SER A 498 -0.33 18.93 16.30
N GLY A 499 -0.14 18.27 17.46
CA GLY A 499 1.15 18.21 18.10
C GLY A 499 1.39 16.81 18.69
N TYR A 500 2.64 16.41 18.76
CA TYR A 500 3.03 15.16 19.42
C TYR A 500 4.34 15.31 20.18
N LEU A 501 4.46 14.49 21.21
CA LEU A 501 5.68 14.25 21.95
C LEU A 501 5.81 12.75 22.19
N GLN A 502 6.98 12.19 21.90
CA GLN A 502 7.25 10.78 22.20
C GLN A 502 8.65 10.58 22.76
N TYR A 503 8.74 9.62 23.65
CA TYR A 503 9.96 9.20 24.31
C TYR A 503 10.19 7.73 23.99
N SER A 504 11.40 7.40 23.53
CA SER A 504 11.83 6.04 23.25
C SER A 504 13.07 5.72 24.05
N GLN A 505 13.15 4.54 24.62
CA GLN A 505 14.34 4.08 25.31
C GLN A 505 14.53 2.58 25.15
N GLN A 506 15.79 2.19 25.04
CA GLN A 506 16.27 0.82 25.13
C GLN A 506 17.01 0.63 26.45
N ARG A 507 16.77 -0.47 27.14
CA ARG A 507 17.47 -0.84 28.37
C ARG A 507 17.77 -2.34 28.40
N GLN A 508 18.86 -2.70 29.07
CA GLN A 508 19.11 -4.07 29.47
C GLN A 508 18.53 -4.32 30.87
N TRP A 509 17.79 -5.42 31.03
CA TRP A 509 17.20 -5.85 32.30
C TRP A 509 17.49 -7.34 32.49
N ASN A 510 18.36 -7.67 33.45
CA ASN A 510 18.76 -9.06 33.78
C ASN A 510 19.10 -9.89 32.51
N SER A 511 20.01 -9.42 31.68
CA SER A 511 20.41 -10.04 30.42
C SER A 511 19.36 -9.98 29.27
N ASN A 512 18.13 -9.53 29.52
CA ASN A 512 17.12 -9.32 28.50
C ASN A 512 17.20 -7.88 27.96
N GLU A 513 16.84 -7.68 26.70
CA GLU A 513 16.73 -6.35 26.13
C GLU A 513 15.26 -5.88 26.17
N ILE A 514 15.04 -4.70 26.70
CA ILE A 514 13.72 -4.07 26.79
C ILE A 514 13.74 -2.79 25.99
N TYR A 515 12.70 -2.60 25.22
CA TYR A 515 12.43 -1.37 24.48
C TYR A 515 11.06 -0.82 24.86
N TYR A 516 10.94 0.47 24.97
CA TYR A 516 9.64 1.11 25.12
C TYR A 516 9.60 2.46 24.41
N ASN A 517 8.43 2.78 23.90
CA ASN A 517 8.08 4.05 23.30
C ASN A 517 6.77 4.52 23.91
N LEU A 518 6.79 5.69 24.52
CA LEU A 518 5.61 6.34 25.08
C LEU A 518 5.38 7.62 24.33
N GLY A 519 4.18 7.79 23.80
CA GLY A 519 3.85 8.93 22.97
C GLY A 519 2.47 9.50 23.31
N PHE A 520 2.37 10.79 23.13
CA PHE A 520 1.12 11.53 23.28
C PHE A 520 0.94 12.44 22.07
N ARG A 521 -0.27 12.45 21.51
CA ARG A 521 -0.66 13.31 20.41
C ARG A 521 -1.95 14.03 20.73
N SER A 522 -2.02 15.30 20.38
CA SER A 522 -3.21 16.16 20.50
C SER A 522 -3.53 16.76 19.13
N GLN A 523 -4.83 16.94 18.87
CA GLN A 523 -5.33 17.52 17.64
C GLN A 523 -6.49 18.45 17.96
N TYR A 524 -6.47 19.62 17.32
CA TYR A 524 -7.55 20.60 17.30
C TYR A 524 -7.93 20.90 15.86
N TRP A 525 -9.21 20.97 15.56
CA TRP A 525 -9.66 21.44 14.24
C TRP A 525 -10.98 22.19 14.33
N LYS A 526 -11.17 23.04 13.33
CA LYS A 526 -12.42 23.75 13.08
C LYS A 526 -12.76 23.63 11.60
N ILE A 527 -13.98 23.20 11.28
CA ILE A 527 -14.54 23.13 9.95
C ILE A 527 -15.58 24.22 9.80
N SER A 528 -15.59 24.90 8.67
CA SER A 528 -16.60 25.91 8.32
C SER A 528 -17.06 25.68 6.86
N SER A 529 -18.34 25.87 6.62
CA SER A 529 -18.94 25.92 5.29
C SER A 529 -19.59 27.30 5.06
N GLN A 530 -20.04 27.54 3.84
CA GLN A 530 -20.75 28.80 3.50
C GLN A 530 -22.01 29.00 4.36
N ALA A 531 -22.71 27.91 4.65
CA ALA A 531 -23.99 27.92 5.39
C ALA A 531 -23.80 27.88 6.91
N ASN A 532 -22.72 27.23 7.41
CA ASN A 532 -22.55 26.93 8.82
C ASN A 532 -21.11 27.08 9.29
N GLN A 533 -20.92 27.72 10.43
CA GLN A 533 -19.68 27.64 11.17
C GLN A 533 -19.74 26.44 12.13
N GLY A 534 -18.99 25.37 11.82
CA GLY A 534 -18.92 24.21 12.67
C GLY A 534 -18.26 24.45 14.01
N ASN A 535 -18.50 23.57 14.93
CA ASN A 535 -17.86 23.56 16.23
C ASN A 535 -16.39 23.17 16.14
N SER A 536 -15.58 23.76 17.01
CA SER A 536 -14.21 23.29 17.19
C SER A 536 -14.16 22.01 18.00
N GLN A 537 -13.25 21.11 17.66
CA GLN A 537 -13.07 19.83 18.35
C GLN A 537 -11.60 19.64 18.75
N VAL A 538 -11.41 18.97 19.89
CA VAL A 538 -10.08 18.60 20.41
C VAL A 538 -10.10 17.12 20.75
N VAL A 539 -9.05 16.39 20.39
CA VAL A 539 -8.87 14.99 20.75
C VAL A 539 -7.45 14.69 21.22
N PHE A 540 -7.33 13.66 22.07
CA PHE A 540 -6.08 13.23 22.66
C PHE A 540 -5.83 11.75 22.39
N SER A 541 -4.63 11.41 21.95
CA SER A 541 -4.24 10.09 21.46
C SER A 541 -2.97 9.60 22.14
N PRO A 542 -3.06 9.09 23.39
CA PRO A 542 -1.94 8.44 24.06
C PRO A 542 -1.63 7.10 23.39
N ARG A 543 -0.35 6.76 23.29
CA ARG A 543 0.15 5.52 22.68
C ARG A 543 1.36 4.99 23.44
N ALA A 544 1.43 3.68 23.55
CA ALA A 544 2.54 2.99 24.21
C ALA A 544 2.93 1.78 23.38
N GLN A 545 4.22 1.58 23.24
CA GLN A 545 4.80 0.38 22.65
C GLN A 545 5.84 -0.17 23.60
N PHE A 546 5.85 -1.47 23.74
CA PHE A 546 6.79 -2.21 24.56
C PHE A 546 7.31 -3.39 23.77
N ALA A 547 8.61 -3.67 23.85
CA ALA A 547 9.18 -4.87 23.27
C ALA A 547 10.21 -5.49 24.19
N LEU A 548 10.28 -6.82 24.16
CA LEU A 548 11.15 -7.65 24.97
C LEU A 548 11.87 -8.66 24.08
N LYS A 549 13.19 -8.64 24.13
CA LYS A 549 14.03 -9.71 23.62
C LYS A 549 14.60 -10.48 24.82
N PRO A 550 14.07 -11.69 25.13
CA PRO A 550 14.64 -12.53 26.16
C PRO A 550 16.03 -13.02 25.74
N ASN A 551 16.88 -13.24 26.73
CA ASN A 551 18.17 -13.93 26.50
C ASN A 551 17.97 -15.45 26.53
N TRP A 552 17.22 -15.96 25.53
CA TRP A 552 16.96 -17.39 25.35
C TRP A 552 17.82 -17.95 24.21
N GLU A 553 17.99 -19.26 24.15
CA GLU A 553 18.67 -19.93 23.04
C GLU A 553 17.96 -19.66 21.69
N LYS A 554 16.63 -19.54 21.72
CA LYS A 554 15.83 -19.20 20.54
C LYS A 554 15.74 -17.69 20.39
N ASP A 555 16.01 -17.17 19.20
CA ASP A 555 15.88 -15.74 18.89
C ASP A 555 14.40 -15.34 18.75
N LEU A 556 13.80 -15.02 19.88
CA LEU A 556 12.42 -14.59 20.02
C LEU A 556 12.36 -13.11 20.39
N PHE A 557 11.45 -12.37 19.76
CA PHE A 557 11.23 -10.96 20.02
C PHE A 557 9.74 -10.68 20.16
N PHE A 558 9.31 -10.30 21.36
CA PHE A 558 7.91 -10.01 21.69
C PHE A 558 7.66 -8.52 21.67
N LYS A 559 6.53 -8.09 21.08
CA LYS A 559 6.13 -6.68 21.05
C LYS A 559 4.67 -6.55 21.47
N LEU A 560 4.37 -5.46 22.16
CA LEU A 560 3.02 -5.05 22.53
C LEU A 560 2.85 -3.58 22.15
N ALA A 561 1.81 -3.27 21.39
CA ALA A 561 1.44 -1.89 21.06
C ALA A 561 0.01 -1.62 21.52
N LEU A 562 -0.18 -0.56 22.28
CA LEU A 562 -1.46 -0.09 22.79
C LEU A 562 -1.63 1.38 22.44
N GLY A 563 -2.83 1.81 22.07
CA GLY A 563 -3.02 3.23 21.83
C GLY A 563 -4.41 3.63 21.39
N ILE A 564 -4.71 4.89 21.61
CA ILE A 564 -5.90 5.57 21.11
C ILE A 564 -5.51 6.34 19.86
N TYR A 565 -6.32 6.18 18.83
CA TYR A 565 -6.15 6.81 17.52
C TYR A 565 -7.41 7.58 17.17
N HIS A 566 -7.25 8.78 16.67
CA HIS A 566 -8.37 9.58 16.15
C HIS A 566 -8.08 9.96 14.71
N GLN A 567 -9.13 9.90 13.89
CA GLN A 567 -9.14 10.42 12.53
C GLN A 567 -10.14 11.57 12.46
N PRO A 568 -9.68 12.83 12.39
CA PRO A 568 -10.55 13.94 12.07
C PRO A 568 -11.23 13.70 10.72
N PRO A 569 -12.50 14.13 10.55
CA PRO A 569 -13.20 13.91 9.29
C PRO A 569 -12.47 14.60 8.14
N PHE A 570 -12.31 13.89 7.04
CA PHE A 570 -11.86 14.45 5.76
C PHE A 570 -13.08 14.81 4.91
N TYR A 571 -12.88 15.56 3.83
CA TYR A 571 -13.98 16.17 3.10
C TYR A 571 -15.12 15.20 2.71
N ARG A 572 -14.79 14.00 2.19
CA ARG A 572 -15.84 13.02 1.78
C ARG A 572 -16.68 12.51 2.94
N GLU A 573 -16.11 12.39 4.13
CA GLU A 573 -16.85 12.01 5.34
C GLU A 573 -17.83 13.07 5.82
N LEU A 574 -17.67 14.32 5.39
CA LEU A 574 -18.54 15.42 5.74
C LEU A 574 -19.82 15.46 4.87
N ARG A 575 -19.77 14.86 3.67
CA ARG A 575 -20.91 14.85 2.75
C ARG A 575 -21.89 13.74 3.13
N ASP A 576 -23.14 14.12 3.27
CA ASP A 576 -24.24 13.17 3.45
C ASP A 576 -24.76 12.62 2.10
N ALA A 577 -25.84 11.84 2.16
CA ALA A 577 -26.45 11.22 0.97
C ALA A 577 -27.04 12.25 -0.02
N THR A 578 -27.37 13.47 0.43
CA THR A 578 -27.89 14.56 -0.41
C THR A 578 -26.77 15.39 -1.05
N GLY A 579 -25.51 15.09 -0.68
CA GLY A 579 -24.33 15.84 -1.12
C GLY A 579 -24.04 17.08 -0.29
N GLU A 580 -24.84 17.39 0.71
CA GLU A 580 -24.63 18.53 1.62
C GLU A 580 -23.57 18.22 2.67
N VAL A 581 -22.91 19.27 3.17
CA VAL A 581 -21.82 19.14 4.15
C VAL A 581 -22.32 19.30 5.57
N ASN A 582 -22.13 18.25 6.38
CA ASN A 582 -22.31 18.32 7.83
C ASN A 582 -20.98 18.69 8.51
N VAL A 583 -20.83 19.95 8.91
CA VAL A 583 -19.61 20.46 9.59
C VAL A 583 -19.44 19.96 11.04
N ASN A 584 -20.44 19.26 11.60
CA ASN A 584 -20.45 18.76 12.97
C ASN A 584 -20.02 17.30 13.09
N VAL A 585 -19.63 16.65 11.99
CA VAL A 585 -19.06 15.29 12.01
C VAL A 585 -17.88 15.23 12.97
N LYS A 586 -17.91 14.24 13.86
CA LYS A 586 -16.87 14.04 14.88
C LYS A 586 -15.72 13.21 14.34
N ALA A 587 -14.56 13.29 14.99
CA ALA A 587 -13.47 12.35 14.73
C ALA A 587 -13.93 10.93 15.05
N GLN A 588 -13.62 10.01 14.14
CA GLN A 588 -13.67 8.59 14.43
C GLN A 588 -12.54 8.24 15.40
N ARG A 589 -12.80 7.34 16.33
CA ARG A 589 -11.84 6.89 17.35
C ARG A 589 -11.67 5.39 17.26
N ALA A 590 -10.41 4.94 17.37
CA ALA A 590 -10.07 3.53 17.52
C ALA A 590 -9.13 3.31 18.70
N PHE A 591 -9.38 2.30 19.52
CA PHE A 591 -8.43 1.76 20.48
C PHE A 591 -7.78 0.53 19.90
N HIS A 592 -6.45 0.51 19.79
CA HIS A 592 -5.70 -0.61 19.22
C HIS A 592 -4.96 -1.38 20.31
N THR A 593 -4.99 -2.70 20.20
CA THR A 593 -4.11 -3.63 20.90
C THR A 593 -3.49 -4.54 19.86
N VAL A 594 -2.16 -4.58 19.79
CA VAL A 594 -1.41 -5.44 18.86
C VAL A 594 -0.32 -6.15 19.64
N VAL A 595 -0.31 -7.48 19.57
CA VAL A 595 0.72 -8.34 20.13
C VAL A 595 1.45 -9.01 18.96
N THR A 596 2.78 -8.87 18.92
CA THR A 596 3.61 -9.43 17.86
C THR A 596 4.68 -10.32 18.47
N ASN A 597 4.90 -11.48 17.88
CA ASN A 597 6.05 -12.35 18.12
C ASN A 597 6.85 -12.46 16.81
N GLU A 598 8.15 -12.25 16.89
CA GLU A 598 9.09 -12.51 15.82
C GLU A 598 10.03 -13.64 16.25
N TYR A 599 10.17 -14.64 15.41
CA TYR A 599 11.05 -15.79 15.63
C TYR A 599 11.97 -15.99 14.45
N SER A 600 13.27 -15.83 14.67
CA SER A 600 14.31 -16.12 13.66
C SER A 600 14.84 -17.54 13.85
N PHE A 601 14.91 -18.32 12.79
CA PHE A 601 15.33 -19.71 12.83
C PHE A 601 15.96 -20.15 11.49
N LYS A 602 16.54 -21.36 11.46
CA LYS A 602 17.02 -22.01 10.22
C LYS A 602 16.03 -23.05 9.74
N LEU A 603 15.83 -23.05 8.44
CA LEU A 603 15.19 -24.13 7.74
C LEU A 603 16.06 -24.44 6.50
N TRP A 604 16.42 -25.71 6.30
CA TRP A 604 17.31 -26.13 5.19
C TRP A 604 18.62 -25.34 5.09
N SER A 605 19.23 -25.05 6.22
CA SER A 605 20.44 -24.23 6.36
C SER A 605 20.31 -22.77 5.91
N SER A 606 19.13 -22.32 5.53
CA SER A 606 18.82 -20.93 5.15
C SER A 606 18.14 -20.18 6.29
N PRO A 607 18.33 -18.87 6.41
CA PRO A 607 17.69 -18.05 7.43
C PRO A 607 16.21 -17.84 7.11
N PHE A 608 15.37 -17.98 8.12
CA PHE A 608 13.93 -17.72 8.07
C PHE A 608 13.49 -16.87 9.26
N LYS A 609 12.46 -16.07 9.04
CA LYS A 609 11.80 -15.28 10.07
C LYS A 609 10.31 -15.54 10.03
N LEU A 610 9.74 -15.92 11.16
CA LEU A 610 8.32 -16.07 11.38
C LEU A 610 7.82 -14.89 12.19
N ILE A 611 6.84 -14.16 11.67
CA ILE A 611 6.17 -13.06 12.37
C ILE A 611 4.72 -13.49 12.58
N SER A 612 4.29 -13.46 13.85
CA SER A 612 2.91 -13.76 14.24
C SER A 612 2.34 -12.58 14.98
N GLU A 613 1.16 -12.11 14.59
CA GLU A 613 0.51 -10.95 15.18
C GLU A 613 -0.93 -11.29 15.54
N LEU A 614 -1.34 -10.87 16.73
CA LEU A 614 -2.74 -10.85 17.16
C LEU A 614 -3.15 -9.41 17.37
N TYR A 615 -4.32 -9.04 16.91
CA TYR A 615 -4.79 -7.66 17.04
C TYR A 615 -6.27 -7.56 17.36
N TYR A 616 -6.58 -6.52 18.10
CA TYR A 616 -7.94 -6.10 18.41
C TYR A 616 -8.06 -4.58 18.26
N LYS A 617 -9.15 -4.12 17.63
CA LYS A 617 -9.50 -2.71 17.55
C LYS A 617 -10.95 -2.53 17.98
N ASP A 618 -11.17 -1.55 18.84
CA ASP A 618 -12.50 -1.06 19.22
C ASP A 618 -12.71 0.32 18.64
N LEU A 619 -13.79 0.50 17.86
CA LEU A 619 -14.07 1.73 17.14
C LEU A 619 -15.35 2.39 17.66
N SER A 620 -15.28 3.69 17.85
CA SER A 620 -16.43 4.53 18.24
C SER A 620 -16.52 5.79 17.38
N ASN A 621 -17.69 6.39 17.35
CA ASN A 621 -18.03 7.49 16.44
C ASN A 621 -17.77 7.12 14.97
N VAL A 622 -18.05 5.88 14.59
CA VAL A 622 -17.83 5.41 13.22
C VAL A 622 -18.80 6.11 12.29
N ASN A 623 -18.28 6.65 11.20
CA ASN A 623 -19.06 7.19 10.11
C ASN A 623 -19.22 6.10 9.06
N THR A 624 -20.40 5.49 9.02
CA THR A 624 -20.70 4.39 8.10
C THR A 624 -20.78 4.89 6.66
N TYR A 625 -20.54 3.98 5.73
CA TYR A 625 -20.64 4.25 4.30
C TYR A 625 -21.25 3.07 3.56
N THR A 626 -21.84 3.37 2.41
CA THR A 626 -22.31 2.39 1.44
C THR A 626 -21.38 2.37 0.21
N ILE A 627 -21.34 1.24 -0.47
CA ILE A 627 -20.64 1.10 -1.74
C ILE A 627 -21.69 0.93 -2.83
N GLU A 628 -21.80 1.94 -3.70
CA GLU A 628 -22.66 1.92 -4.88
C GLU A 628 -21.79 1.72 -6.11
N ASP A 629 -21.91 0.56 -6.75
CA ASP A 629 -20.98 0.08 -7.78
C ASP A 629 -19.52 0.16 -7.29
N VAL A 630 -18.89 1.30 -7.38
CA VAL A 630 -17.54 1.54 -6.87
C VAL A 630 -17.42 2.88 -6.13
N ARG A 631 -18.53 3.58 -5.91
CA ARG A 631 -18.54 4.83 -5.13
C ARG A 631 -18.75 4.55 -3.66
N LEU A 632 -17.98 5.24 -2.83
CA LEU A 632 -18.19 5.31 -1.39
C LEU A 632 -19.05 6.52 -1.06
N ARG A 633 -20.17 6.28 -0.36
CA ARG A 633 -21.03 7.33 0.16
C ARG A 633 -21.12 7.24 1.67
N TYR A 634 -20.63 8.25 2.33
CA TYR A 634 -20.67 8.37 3.79
C TYR A 634 -22.03 8.88 4.26
N VAL A 635 -22.42 8.47 5.46
CA VAL A 635 -23.69 8.91 6.07
C VAL A 635 -23.55 10.22 6.84
N ALA A 636 -22.33 10.64 7.14
CA ALA A 636 -21.94 11.89 7.80
C ALA A 636 -22.59 12.13 9.19
N ASN A 637 -22.81 11.08 10.00
CA ASN A 637 -23.54 11.20 11.27
C ASN A 637 -22.87 10.58 12.50
N ASN A 638 -21.77 9.82 12.37
CA ASN A 638 -21.04 9.16 13.47
C ASN A 638 -21.90 8.31 14.43
N ASN A 639 -22.93 7.65 13.95
CA ASN A 639 -23.93 6.94 14.74
C ASN A 639 -23.61 5.44 14.96
N ALA A 640 -22.40 5.01 14.60
CA ALA A 640 -22.03 3.60 14.70
C ALA A 640 -20.84 3.35 15.62
N THR A 641 -20.80 2.12 16.12
CA THR A 641 -19.64 1.50 16.75
C THR A 641 -19.20 0.30 15.91
N ALA A 642 -17.95 -0.09 16.00
CA ALA A 642 -17.43 -1.23 15.28
C ALA A 642 -16.31 -1.90 16.06
N TYR A 643 -15.99 -3.14 15.69
CA TYR A 643 -14.82 -3.83 16.20
C TYR A 643 -14.10 -4.59 15.10
N VAL A 644 -12.83 -4.85 15.34
CA VAL A 644 -11.98 -5.67 14.48
C VAL A 644 -11.15 -6.57 15.36
N TYR A 645 -11.07 -7.85 15.04
CA TYR A 645 -10.04 -8.73 15.59
C TYR A 645 -9.51 -9.67 14.53
N GLY A 646 -8.27 -10.12 14.71
CA GLY A 646 -7.66 -11.02 13.77
C GLY A 646 -6.29 -11.52 14.19
N ALA A 647 -5.78 -12.41 13.35
CA ALA A 647 -4.46 -13.01 13.48
C ALA A 647 -3.76 -13.01 12.12
N ASP A 648 -2.52 -12.58 12.12
CA ASP A 648 -1.67 -12.52 10.95
C ASP A 648 -0.41 -13.37 11.18
N ILE A 649 -0.01 -14.15 10.18
CA ILE A 649 1.21 -14.94 10.20
C ILE A 649 1.95 -14.69 8.90
N ARG A 650 3.26 -14.38 8.98
CA ARG A 650 4.13 -14.26 7.83
C ARG A 650 5.44 -15.00 8.09
N MET A 651 5.80 -15.89 7.19
CA MET A 651 7.10 -16.52 7.14
C MET A 651 7.89 -15.98 5.97
N THR A 652 9.03 -15.36 6.24
CA THR A 652 9.94 -14.78 5.23
C THR A 652 11.25 -15.52 5.29
N GLY A 653 11.89 -15.78 4.16
CA GLY A 653 13.21 -16.37 4.13
C GLY A 653 13.72 -16.72 2.75
N ALA A 654 14.93 -17.24 2.70
CA ALA A 654 15.59 -17.70 1.49
C ALA A 654 15.18 -19.15 1.20
N PHE A 655 14.00 -19.36 0.63
CA PHE A 655 13.55 -20.68 0.14
C PHE A 655 14.49 -21.19 -0.97
N VAL A 656 15.00 -20.26 -1.76
CA VAL A 656 16.08 -20.48 -2.73
C VAL A 656 17.23 -19.55 -2.32
N PRO A 657 18.47 -20.03 -2.20
CA PRO A 657 19.62 -19.22 -1.79
C PRO A 657 19.77 -17.95 -2.65
N GLY A 658 19.88 -16.79 -2.02
CA GLY A 658 20.02 -15.50 -2.70
C GLY A 658 18.71 -14.87 -3.21
N THR A 659 17.55 -15.44 -2.87
CA THR A 659 16.22 -14.85 -3.12
C THR A 659 15.45 -14.66 -1.83
N GLU A 660 14.56 -13.69 -1.79
CA GLU A 660 13.65 -13.47 -0.67
C GLU A 660 12.23 -13.84 -1.09
N SER A 661 11.66 -14.80 -0.38
CA SER A 661 10.28 -15.24 -0.60
C SER A 661 9.51 -15.25 0.70
N TRP A 662 8.18 -15.12 0.65
CA TRP A 662 7.36 -15.21 1.85
C TRP A 662 6.00 -15.86 1.61
N ILE A 663 5.46 -16.38 2.69
CA ILE A 663 4.12 -16.90 2.79
C ILE A 663 3.39 -16.09 3.86
N SER A 664 2.21 -15.59 3.54
CA SER A 664 1.37 -14.80 4.41
C SER A 664 0.01 -15.44 4.59
N LEU A 665 -0.45 -15.53 5.81
CA LEU A 665 -1.79 -16.00 6.18
C LEU A 665 -2.41 -14.95 7.11
N GLY A 666 -3.67 -14.62 6.90
CA GLY A 666 -4.40 -13.66 7.73
C GLY A 666 -5.84 -14.11 7.94
N TYR A 667 -6.32 -13.94 9.15
CA TYR A 667 -7.72 -14.06 9.53
C TYR A 667 -8.20 -12.75 10.13
N LEU A 668 -9.36 -12.29 9.69
CA LEU A 668 -9.96 -11.03 10.12
C LEU A 668 -11.47 -11.20 10.30
N LYS A 669 -12.01 -10.64 11.39
CA LYS A 669 -13.43 -10.37 11.53
C LYS A 669 -13.63 -8.90 11.89
N THR A 670 -14.52 -8.21 11.16
CA THR A 670 -14.94 -6.85 11.47
C THR A 670 -16.42 -6.67 11.26
N GLU A 671 -17.07 -6.10 12.25
CA GLU A 671 -18.51 -5.82 12.24
C GLU A 671 -18.77 -4.41 12.76
N GLU A 672 -19.89 -3.82 12.34
CA GLU A 672 -20.34 -2.50 12.78
C GLU A 672 -21.81 -2.56 13.23
N ASN A 673 -22.14 -1.71 14.20
CA ASN A 673 -23.48 -1.56 14.74
C ASN A 673 -23.93 -0.11 14.55
N SER A 674 -24.78 0.11 13.57
CA SER A 674 -25.36 1.43 13.28
C SER A 674 -26.70 1.58 13.99
N ASN A 675 -26.89 2.70 14.68
CA ASN A 675 -28.12 3.03 15.41
C ASN A 675 -28.55 1.96 16.44
N ASN A 676 -27.61 1.21 17.01
CA ASN A 676 -27.86 0.13 17.97
C ASN A 676 -28.77 -1.01 17.45
N ARG A 677 -28.77 -1.26 16.13
CA ARG A 677 -29.58 -2.31 15.49
C ARG A 677 -28.97 -3.71 15.55
N GLY A 678 -27.80 -3.87 16.15
CA GLY A 678 -26.99 -5.09 16.15
C GLY A 678 -25.80 -5.01 15.19
N TYR A 679 -24.94 -6.02 15.27
CA TYR A 679 -23.71 -6.05 14.47
C TYR A 679 -23.93 -6.74 13.13
N ILE A 680 -23.46 -6.10 12.06
CA ILE A 680 -23.39 -6.63 10.70
C ILE A 680 -21.95 -6.53 10.16
N PRO A 681 -21.54 -7.37 9.22
CA PRO A 681 -20.22 -7.27 8.61
C PRO A 681 -19.98 -5.90 7.96
N ARG A 682 -18.84 -5.28 8.27
CA ARG A 682 -18.41 -4.05 7.58
C ARG A 682 -18.06 -4.33 6.12
N PRO A 683 -18.13 -3.34 5.23
CA PRO A 683 -17.73 -3.51 3.82
C PRO A 683 -16.31 -4.04 3.60
N THR A 684 -15.43 -3.89 4.60
CA THR A 684 -14.05 -4.38 4.61
C THR A 684 -13.86 -5.74 5.31
N ASP A 685 -14.95 -6.43 5.67
CA ASP A 685 -14.90 -7.72 6.38
C ASP A 685 -14.42 -8.86 5.48
N GLN A 686 -13.11 -9.03 5.41
CA GLN A 686 -12.45 -10.10 4.67
C GLN A 686 -11.93 -11.17 5.62
N ARG A 687 -12.60 -12.33 5.68
CA ARG A 687 -12.39 -13.36 6.72
C ARG A 687 -11.03 -14.03 6.63
N PHE A 688 -10.65 -14.50 5.47
CA PHE A 688 -9.41 -15.25 5.29
C PHE A 688 -8.63 -14.75 4.08
N LYS A 689 -7.33 -14.69 4.25
CA LYS A 689 -6.37 -14.36 3.19
C LYS A 689 -5.17 -15.26 3.25
N ALA A 690 -4.73 -15.74 2.09
CA ALA A 690 -3.45 -16.38 1.88
C ALA A 690 -2.73 -15.70 0.72
N ALA A 691 -1.44 -15.41 0.89
CA ALA A 691 -0.63 -14.86 -0.19
C ALA A 691 0.77 -15.49 -0.15
N ILE A 692 1.32 -15.74 -1.34
CA ILE A 692 2.67 -16.25 -1.53
C ILE A 692 3.39 -15.33 -2.50
N LEU A 693 4.56 -14.87 -2.12
CA LEU A 693 5.56 -14.32 -3.01
C LEU A 693 6.70 -15.32 -3.09
N PHE A 694 6.91 -15.88 -4.25
CA PHE A 694 7.99 -16.83 -4.47
C PHE A 694 8.92 -16.32 -5.56
N GLN A 695 10.21 -16.27 -5.26
CA GLN A 695 11.26 -15.89 -6.18
C GLN A 695 12.23 -17.05 -6.33
N ASP A 696 12.62 -17.32 -7.57
CA ASP A 696 13.53 -18.41 -7.91
C ASP A 696 14.41 -18.01 -9.10
N TYR A 697 15.45 -18.79 -9.34
CA TYR A 697 16.27 -18.75 -10.53
C TYR A 697 16.59 -20.19 -10.98
N ILE A 698 16.81 -20.37 -12.26
CA ILE A 698 17.20 -21.69 -12.78
C ILE A 698 18.66 -21.93 -12.38
N PRO A 699 18.99 -22.96 -11.56
CA PRO A 699 20.35 -23.16 -11.06
C PRO A 699 21.42 -23.29 -12.15
N THR A 700 21.07 -23.87 -13.29
CA THR A 700 21.96 -24.00 -14.46
C THR A 700 22.08 -22.72 -15.28
N ILE A 701 21.13 -21.79 -15.15
CA ILE A 701 21.09 -20.49 -15.84
C ILE A 701 20.63 -19.44 -14.84
N PRO A 702 21.47 -19.00 -13.90
CA PRO A 702 21.06 -18.10 -12.80
C PRO A 702 20.63 -16.71 -13.27
N ASP A 703 20.90 -16.37 -14.53
CA ASP A 703 20.40 -15.15 -15.16
C ASP A 703 18.89 -15.18 -15.46
N VAL A 704 18.27 -16.36 -15.49
CA VAL A 704 16.82 -16.53 -15.64
C VAL A 704 16.20 -16.53 -14.24
N LYS A 705 15.44 -15.48 -13.95
CA LYS A 705 14.71 -15.31 -12.69
C LYS A 705 13.22 -15.50 -12.90
N MET A 706 12.59 -16.17 -11.96
CA MET A 706 11.15 -16.38 -11.91
C MET A 706 10.56 -15.72 -10.68
N HIS A 707 9.41 -15.08 -10.84
CA HIS A 707 8.63 -14.48 -9.79
C HIS A 707 7.20 -14.99 -9.87
N LEU A 708 6.68 -15.53 -8.79
CA LEU A 708 5.31 -16.04 -8.70
C LEU A 708 4.60 -15.38 -7.53
N ASN A 709 3.47 -14.74 -7.82
CA ASN A 709 2.58 -14.19 -6.82
C ASN A 709 1.29 -14.98 -6.82
N LEU A 710 0.90 -15.52 -5.68
CA LEU A 710 -0.38 -16.19 -5.49
C LEU A 710 -1.16 -15.44 -4.42
N VAL A 711 -2.43 -15.16 -4.68
CA VAL A 711 -3.34 -14.52 -3.72
C VAL A 711 -4.67 -15.26 -3.73
N TYR A 712 -5.11 -15.63 -2.54
CA TYR A 712 -6.46 -16.09 -2.25
C TYR A 712 -7.06 -15.23 -1.15
N GLN A 713 -8.30 -14.77 -1.34
CA GLN A 713 -9.02 -13.98 -0.35
C GLN A 713 -10.49 -14.37 -0.40
N THR A 714 -11.12 -14.56 0.78
CA THR A 714 -12.57 -14.73 0.83
C THR A 714 -13.30 -13.46 0.40
N GLY A 715 -14.48 -13.60 -0.18
CA GLY A 715 -15.26 -12.47 -0.65
C GLY A 715 -15.63 -11.51 0.49
N VAL A 716 -15.50 -10.21 0.23
CA VAL A 716 -16.00 -9.15 1.10
C VAL A 716 -17.52 -8.99 0.95
N PRO A 717 -18.23 -8.32 1.89
CA PRO A 717 -19.61 -7.94 1.67
C PRO A 717 -19.78 -7.20 0.34
N GLY A 718 -20.74 -7.64 -0.47
CA GLY A 718 -20.95 -7.16 -1.84
C GLY A 718 -21.80 -5.89 -1.93
N GLY A 719 -22.03 -5.22 -0.82
CA GLY A 719 -22.95 -4.11 -0.69
C GLY A 719 -24.41 -4.56 -0.67
N SER A 720 -25.29 -3.64 -0.35
CA SER A 720 -26.73 -3.77 -0.50
C SER A 720 -27.17 -3.04 -1.77
N PRO A 721 -28.32 -3.40 -2.33
CA PRO A 721 -28.92 -2.60 -3.38
C PRO A 721 -29.09 -1.14 -2.92
N HIS A 722 -29.06 -0.21 -3.87
CA HIS A 722 -29.27 1.21 -3.58
C HIS A 722 -30.57 1.43 -2.78
N ASN A 723 -30.50 2.25 -1.74
CA ASN A 723 -31.58 2.50 -0.78
C ASN A 723 -32.13 1.27 -0.02
N ALA A 724 -31.52 0.08 -0.19
CA ALA A 724 -31.89 -1.07 0.59
C ALA A 724 -31.18 -1.06 1.95
N ASP A 725 -31.88 -1.57 2.96
CA ASP A 725 -31.32 -1.68 4.29
C ASP A 725 -30.20 -2.73 4.34
N PRO A 726 -28.95 -2.36 4.69
CA PRO A 726 -27.84 -3.29 4.76
C PRO A 726 -28.01 -4.41 5.80
N TYR A 727 -28.93 -4.26 6.75
CA TYR A 727 -29.28 -5.30 7.72
C TYR A 727 -30.11 -6.42 7.12
N ILE A 728 -30.82 -6.15 6.02
CA ILE A 728 -31.68 -7.13 5.33
C ILE A 728 -30.89 -7.82 4.20
N PHE A 729 -30.05 -7.06 3.47
CA PHE A 729 -29.33 -7.54 2.30
C PHE A 729 -27.84 -7.75 2.62
N GLN A 730 -27.49 -8.97 3.02
CA GLN A 730 -26.13 -9.35 3.39
C GLN A 730 -25.60 -10.40 2.41
N SER A 731 -25.17 -9.97 1.23
CA SER A 731 -24.49 -10.84 0.28
C SER A 731 -22.96 -10.60 0.34
N ARG A 732 -22.19 -11.61 -0.05
CA ARG A 732 -20.75 -11.49 -0.25
C ARG A 732 -20.38 -11.65 -1.71
N LEU A 733 -19.35 -10.96 -2.14
CA LEU A 733 -18.70 -11.19 -3.42
C LEU A 733 -18.11 -12.59 -3.45
N ARG A 734 -17.83 -13.10 -4.65
CA ARG A 734 -17.09 -14.36 -4.82
C ARG A 734 -15.66 -14.20 -4.27
N ASP A 735 -15.08 -15.33 -3.88
CA ASP A 735 -13.69 -15.36 -3.44
C ASP A 735 -12.76 -14.88 -4.54
N TYR A 736 -11.81 -14.02 -4.17
CA TYR A 736 -10.79 -13.51 -5.05
C TYR A 736 -9.62 -14.50 -5.14
N LYS A 737 -9.25 -14.88 -6.35
CA LYS A 737 -8.15 -15.82 -6.64
C LYS A 737 -7.31 -15.26 -7.76
N ARG A 738 -6.00 -15.16 -7.54
CA ARG A 738 -5.10 -14.63 -8.55
C ARG A 738 -3.74 -15.29 -8.49
N ALA A 739 -3.18 -15.55 -9.66
CA ALA A 739 -1.80 -15.98 -9.85
C ALA A 739 -1.15 -15.10 -10.92
N ASP A 740 -0.02 -14.48 -10.60
CA ASP A 740 0.80 -13.70 -11.53
C ASP A 740 2.19 -14.34 -11.62
N LEU A 741 2.66 -14.53 -12.83
CA LEU A 741 3.97 -15.10 -13.14
C LEU A 741 4.82 -14.09 -13.90
N GLY A 742 6.05 -13.89 -13.47
CA GLY A 742 7.06 -13.13 -14.19
C GLY A 742 8.31 -14.00 -14.45
N ILE A 743 8.83 -13.96 -15.66
CA ILE A 743 10.11 -14.59 -16.00
C ILE A 743 10.98 -13.52 -16.67
N SER A 744 12.20 -13.33 -16.18
CA SER A 744 13.12 -12.33 -16.69
C SER A 744 14.50 -12.93 -16.93
N TYR A 745 15.19 -12.43 -17.96
CA TYR A 745 16.59 -12.73 -18.24
C TYR A 745 17.44 -11.50 -18.04
N THR A 746 18.53 -11.64 -17.27
CA THR A 746 19.49 -10.59 -17.01
C THR A 746 20.67 -10.72 -17.97
N PHE A 747 20.81 -9.78 -18.90
CA PHE A 747 21.92 -9.73 -19.88
C PHE A 747 23.18 -9.17 -19.27
N VAL A 748 23.05 -8.13 -18.44
CA VAL A 748 24.15 -7.41 -17.79
C VAL A 748 23.72 -7.06 -16.36
N ASN A 749 24.59 -7.22 -15.40
CA ASN A 749 24.47 -6.71 -14.04
C ASN A 749 25.88 -6.43 -13.44
N GLU A 750 25.97 -6.02 -12.19
CA GLU A 750 27.24 -5.71 -11.52
C GLU A 750 28.24 -6.89 -11.50
N THR A 751 27.72 -8.12 -11.45
CA THR A 751 28.53 -9.36 -11.44
C THR A 751 28.83 -9.87 -12.84
N LYS A 752 27.95 -9.62 -13.79
CA LYS A 752 28.05 -10.03 -15.20
C LYS A 752 28.26 -8.81 -16.09
N LYS A 753 29.48 -8.37 -16.23
CA LYS A 753 29.84 -7.25 -17.11
C LYS A 753 29.63 -7.63 -18.58
N GLY A 754 29.13 -6.71 -19.38
CA GLY A 754 29.03 -6.88 -20.83
C GLY A 754 30.40 -7.12 -21.46
N VAL A 755 30.46 -7.88 -22.54
CA VAL A 755 31.69 -8.15 -23.30
C VAL A 755 32.32 -6.82 -23.72
N GLU A 756 33.63 -6.63 -23.53
CA GLU A 756 34.32 -5.35 -23.67
C GLU A 756 34.12 -4.65 -25.02
N ASN A 757 33.85 -5.39 -26.09
CA ASN A 757 33.60 -4.87 -27.44
C ASN A 757 32.11 -4.88 -27.86
N SER A 758 31.17 -5.03 -26.89
CA SER A 758 29.72 -5.07 -27.14
C SER A 758 29.06 -3.74 -26.80
N TRP A 759 27.97 -3.39 -27.51
CA TRP A 759 27.08 -2.30 -27.15
C TRP A 759 26.53 -2.42 -25.70
N LEU A 760 26.58 -3.63 -25.13
CA LEU A 760 26.18 -3.93 -23.73
C LEU A 760 27.07 -3.25 -22.69
N LYS A 761 28.26 -2.79 -23.03
CA LYS A 761 29.21 -2.12 -22.12
C LYS A 761 28.64 -0.82 -21.53
N GLY A 762 27.70 -0.18 -22.22
CA GLY A 762 27.05 1.05 -21.75
C GLY A 762 26.06 0.86 -20.61
N PHE A 763 25.68 -0.38 -20.28
CA PHE A 763 24.70 -0.68 -19.25
C PHE A 763 25.35 -1.17 -17.96
N LYS A 764 24.87 -0.69 -16.82
CA LYS A 764 25.13 -1.30 -15.51
C LYS A 764 24.21 -2.48 -15.27
N GLU A 765 22.96 -2.36 -15.73
CA GLU A 765 21.97 -3.43 -15.71
C GLU A 765 21.15 -3.40 -17.00
N LEU A 766 20.96 -4.55 -17.59
CA LEU A 766 20.01 -4.76 -18.70
C LEU A 766 19.29 -6.08 -18.47
N SER A 767 17.98 -6.03 -18.38
CA SER A 767 17.14 -7.22 -18.28
C SER A 767 15.89 -7.08 -19.14
N ALA A 768 15.41 -8.21 -19.66
CA ALA A 768 14.12 -8.28 -20.35
C ALA A 768 13.30 -9.41 -19.73
N GLY A 769 12.02 -9.22 -19.63
CA GLY A 769 11.11 -10.16 -19.00
C GLY A 769 9.74 -10.20 -19.64
N PHE A 770 9.08 -11.27 -19.33
CA PHE A 770 7.73 -11.59 -19.69
C PHE A 770 6.92 -11.75 -18.41
N GLU A 771 5.77 -11.10 -18.34
CA GLU A 771 4.88 -11.15 -17.19
C GLU A 771 3.49 -11.59 -17.64
N LEU A 772 2.92 -12.54 -16.92
CA LEU A 772 1.57 -13.07 -17.16
C LEU A 772 0.71 -12.82 -15.92
N PHE A 773 -0.18 -11.86 -15.99
CA PHE A 773 -1.09 -11.53 -14.91
C PHE A 773 -2.38 -12.34 -15.02
N ASN A 774 -2.92 -12.75 -13.86
CA ASN A 774 -4.12 -13.58 -13.77
C ASN A 774 -4.02 -14.82 -14.68
N MET A 775 -2.94 -15.63 -14.51
CA MET A 775 -2.60 -16.71 -15.45
C MET A 775 -3.70 -17.75 -15.64
N PHE A 776 -4.56 -17.94 -14.63
CA PHE A 776 -5.69 -18.88 -14.70
C PHE A 776 -6.97 -18.25 -15.26
N ASN A 777 -6.93 -16.99 -15.69
CA ASN A 777 -8.07 -16.24 -16.20
C ASN A 777 -9.28 -16.26 -15.26
N THR A 778 -9.04 -16.16 -13.95
CA THR A 778 -10.08 -16.16 -12.94
C THR A 778 -10.90 -14.89 -13.01
N GLN A 779 -12.22 -15.01 -13.08
CA GLN A 779 -13.14 -13.89 -13.07
C GLN A 779 -13.34 -13.40 -11.63
N ASN A 780 -12.55 -12.42 -11.21
CA ASN A 780 -12.65 -11.80 -9.89
C ASN A 780 -13.67 -10.66 -9.90
N SER A 781 -14.68 -10.75 -9.05
CA SER A 781 -15.71 -9.72 -8.94
C SER A 781 -15.23 -8.56 -8.06
N ILE A 782 -15.46 -7.33 -8.52
CA ILE A 782 -15.13 -6.09 -7.79
C ILE A 782 -16.35 -5.45 -7.13
N SER A 783 -17.52 -5.63 -7.71
CA SER A 783 -18.81 -5.13 -7.24
C SER A 783 -19.94 -5.99 -7.79
N ASN A 784 -21.15 -5.74 -7.35
CA ASN A 784 -22.37 -6.31 -7.92
C ASN A 784 -23.23 -5.22 -8.55
N THR A 785 -23.83 -5.54 -9.71
CA THR A 785 -25.00 -4.81 -10.22
C THR A 785 -26.24 -5.55 -9.76
N TRP A 786 -27.17 -4.86 -9.14
CA TRP A 786 -28.41 -5.47 -8.64
C TRP A 786 -29.49 -5.37 -9.68
N VAL A 787 -30.10 -6.51 -10.00
CA VAL A 787 -31.17 -6.64 -11.00
C VAL A 787 -32.34 -7.34 -10.35
N ARG A 788 -33.55 -6.90 -10.62
CA ARG A 788 -34.78 -7.49 -10.12
C ARG A 788 -35.57 -8.12 -11.27
N ASN A 789 -35.98 -9.37 -11.10
CA ASN A 789 -36.97 -9.96 -11.97
C ASN A 789 -38.36 -9.42 -11.59
N ILE A 790 -39.09 -8.92 -12.56
CA ILE A 790 -40.36 -8.27 -12.30
C ILE A 790 -41.50 -9.24 -11.97
N ASP A 791 -41.51 -10.39 -12.63
CA ASP A 791 -42.56 -11.38 -12.50
C ASP A 791 -42.44 -12.11 -11.16
N THR A 792 -41.23 -12.60 -10.85
CA THR A 792 -40.94 -13.36 -9.62
C THR A 792 -40.63 -12.49 -8.42
N LYS A 793 -40.37 -11.17 -8.64
CA LYS A 793 -39.88 -10.21 -7.62
C LYS A 793 -38.52 -10.60 -7.01
N GLU A 794 -37.86 -11.60 -7.54
CA GLU A 794 -36.54 -12.02 -7.09
C GLU A 794 -35.47 -10.97 -7.44
N GLN A 795 -34.50 -10.82 -6.57
CA GLN A 795 -33.39 -9.87 -6.72
C GLN A 795 -32.08 -10.64 -6.93
N PHE A 796 -31.32 -10.25 -7.93
CA PHE A 796 -30.10 -10.90 -8.31
C PHE A 796 -28.91 -9.96 -8.22
N ALA A 797 -27.86 -10.42 -7.56
CA ALA A 797 -26.55 -9.76 -7.56
C ALA A 797 -25.74 -10.26 -8.77
N VAL A 798 -25.60 -9.45 -9.78
CA VAL A 798 -24.82 -9.77 -10.98
C VAL A 798 -23.39 -9.26 -10.77
N PRO A 799 -22.38 -10.14 -10.71
CA PRO A 799 -21.03 -9.75 -10.41
C PRO A 799 -20.39 -8.97 -11.58
N ASN A 800 -19.68 -7.90 -11.26
CA ASN A 800 -18.87 -7.12 -12.19
C ASN A 800 -17.42 -7.59 -12.13
N PHE A 801 -16.85 -7.97 -13.28
CA PHE A 801 -15.46 -8.40 -13.41
C PHE A 801 -14.63 -7.32 -14.08
N LEU A 802 -13.37 -7.17 -13.68
CA LEU A 802 -12.53 -6.09 -14.20
C LEU A 802 -11.46 -6.57 -15.18
N THR A 803 -10.70 -7.61 -14.82
CA THR A 803 -9.57 -8.04 -15.63
C THR A 803 -9.61 -9.52 -15.96
N SER A 804 -9.24 -9.84 -17.19
CA SER A 804 -8.90 -11.16 -17.67
C SER A 804 -7.39 -11.42 -17.52
N ARG A 805 -6.89 -12.46 -18.15
CA ARG A 805 -5.46 -12.74 -18.27
C ARG A 805 -4.79 -11.68 -19.14
N ILE A 806 -3.67 -11.11 -18.65
CA ILE A 806 -2.91 -10.04 -19.32
C ILE A 806 -1.46 -10.49 -19.49
N LEU A 807 -0.96 -10.35 -20.72
CA LEU A 807 0.42 -10.53 -21.09
C LEU A 807 1.14 -9.19 -21.12
N ASN A 808 2.31 -9.08 -20.48
CA ASN A 808 3.15 -7.90 -20.50
C ASN A 808 4.59 -8.28 -20.86
N LEU A 809 5.24 -7.45 -21.66
CA LEU A 809 6.68 -7.51 -21.91
C LEU A 809 7.32 -6.31 -21.25
N ARG A 810 8.46 -6.52 -20.60
CA ARG A 810 9.16 -5.50 -19.83
C ARG A 810 10.66 -5.53 -20.10
N VAL A 811 11.23 -4.36 -20.31
CA VAL A 811 12.69 -4.17 -20.48
C VAL A 811 13.16 -3.15 -19.47
N ARG A 812 14.19 -3.48 -18.72
CA ARG A 812 14.84 -2.59 -17.77
C ARG A 812 16.26 -2.30 -18.19
N MET A 813 16.63 -1.04 -18.14
CA MET A 813 17.93 -0.53 -18.50
C MET A 813 18.44 0.39 -17.41
N GLN A 814 19.67 0.21 -16.98
CA GLN A 814 20.38 1.12 -16.09
C GLN A 814 21.74 1.46 -16.66
N PHE A 815 22.04 2.76 -16.72
CA PHE A 815 23.29 3.32 -17.23
C PHE A 815 24.19 3.85 -16.13
#